data_eee5f85dd5bca04a4aeb31942af6c1af
#
_entry.id   eee5f85dd5bca04a4aeb31942af6c1af
#
_cell.length_a   1.000
_cell.length_b   1.000
_cell.length_c   1.000
_cell.angle_alpha   90.00
_cell.angle_beta   90.00
_cell.angle_gamma   90.00
#
_symmetry.space_group_name_H-M   'P 1'
#
loop_
_entity.id
_entity.type
_entity.pdbx_description
1 polymer ?
#
loop_
_entity_poly.entity_id
_entity_poly.type
_entity_poly.pdbx_seq_one_letter_code
_entity_poly.pdbx_strand_id
1 'polypeptide(L)'
;MHRNGVNPTDTPITPDDAPQRIVKVRRDYNSWVASETLEDYALRYTPQRFRKWSEWRVANTAFGAASFLILEAVGATLLVQYGFANAFWAILATGLIIFLAGVPISVYAARYGVDMDLLTRGAGFGYIGSTLTSLIYASFTFIFFALEAAVMAYALELALGIPPVWGYLVCALVVIPLVTHGVSAISRLQLWTQPLWLLMLVVPFAYVLVRDPGAFAGIVHYNGVRSGTGGFNLHLFGAALTVGIALITQMGEQADYLRFMPARTAATARRWWGAVLAGGPGWVVLGVLKMLGGALLAYLALTHMVPADRAVDPNQMYLAAYEYVFPHYGWAVAATALFVVISQLKINVTNAYAGSLAWSNFFSRVAHSHPGRVVWVVFNALIAFMLMEMNVFEALGDVLGLFANIAIAWMMSVVADLVINKPLGLSPPGIEFKRAHLWDINPVGVGAMALASVLSITAHLGMFGPLAQAFSALIALGTALVASPLLAWATGGKYYLARGSDEHHGAVAFAPAGGPRTVRWAKVETGSYQRLKVQHCVICEREYEGPDMAHCPAYQGAICSLCCTLDARCGDLCKPHASLSSQWSGVLRWLLPRRSWRYLDTGLGHFLLLMLVIVPLLAVVFGVLYQQELRAFGEGALELASEADVAAALAGVQKLSLRSGFLKAYMALLVIAGIVAWWLVLAHQSRKVAQEESNRQTHLLVREIELHRETDRALQAAKQIAEEARAVAEQAKQAADQANQAKSRYISAISHELRTPLNSILGYAQLMGEDHSVPPHRQQAVAVIKRGGEHLLSLIEGTLAIAHIEAGKLTLHARPMR
;
A
#
# COMPACT_ATOMS: atom_id res chain seq x y z
N MET A 1 10.17 47.25 -17.52
CA MET A 1 9.01 46.48 -18.03
C MET A 1 9.38 45.00 -17.96
N HIS A 2 9.15 44.37 -16.81
CA HIS A 2 9.30 42.93 -16.63
C HIS A 2 7.95 42.27 -16.96
N ARG A 3 7.89 41.54 -18.07
CA ARG A 3 6.81 40.60 -18.35
C ARG A 3 7.07 39.31 -17.53
N ASN A 4 6.35 39.13 -16.43
CA ASN A 4 6.22 37.84 -15.77
C ASN A 4 5.46 36.90 -16.71
N GLY A 5 6.20 36.04 -17.40
CA GLY A 5 5.64 34.93 -18.13
C GLY A 5 5.16 33.86 -17.10
N VAL A 6 3.88 33.89 -16.78
CA VAL A 6 3.23 32.78 -16.09
C VAL A 6 3.25 31.60 -17.06
N ASN A 7 3.96 30.54 -16.69
CA ASN A 7 3.98 29.29 -17.43
C ASN A 7 2.55 28.70 -17.44
N PRO A 8 1.92 28.39 -18.59
CA PRO A 8 0.54 27.89 -18.62
C PRO A 8 0.35 26.52 -17.94
N THR A 9 1.43 25.92 -17.42
CA THR A 9 1.43 24.64 -16.71
C THR A 9 1.31 24.76 -15.20
N ASP A 10 1.32 25.97 -14.62
CA ASP A 10 1.33 26.21 -13.18
C ASP A 10 -0.06 26.58 -12.59
N THR A 11 -1.11 26.61 -13.40
CA THR A 11 -2.46 26.73 -12.87
C THR A 11 -2.85 25.39 -12.22
N PRO A 12 -3.12 25.37 -10.90
CA PRO A 12 -3.69 24.18 -10.28
C PRO A 12 -5.01 23.86 -10.98
N ILE A 13 -5.12 22.65 -11.56
CA ILE A 13 -6.37 22.17 -12.15
C ILE A 13 -7.39 22.18 -11.02
N THR A 14 -8.35 23.11 -11.09
CA THR A 14 -9.45 23.13 -10.14
C THR A 14 -10.36 21.92 -10.40
N PRO A 15 -11.00 21.37 -9.37
CA PRO A 15 -11.86 20.17 -9.53
C PRO A 15 -12.96 20.32 -10.57
N ASP A 16 -13.38 21.54 -10.87
CA ASP A 16 -14.45 21.86 -11.80
C ASP A 16 -14.00 21.90 -13.28
N ASP A 17 -12.69 22.02 -13.55
CA ASP A 17 -12.17 22.23 -14.90
C ASP A 17 -11.84 20.91 -15.65
N ALA A 18 -11.76 19.78 -14.97
CA ALA A 18 -11.46 18.49 -15.58
C ALA A 18 -12.74 17.66 -15.78
N PRO A 19 -13.19 17.43 -17.04
CA PRO A 19 -14.36 16.58 -17.27
C PRO A 19 -14.09 15.15 -16.76
N GLN A 20 -15.09 14.54 -16.13
CA GLN A 20 -15.01 13.14 -15.72
C GLN A 20 -14.75 12.27 -16.96
N ARG A 21 -13.60 11.58 -16.99
CA ARG A 21 -13.18 10.76 -18.12
C ARG A 21 -13.40 9.27 -17.90
N ILE A 22 -13.74 8.86 -16.67
CA ILE A 22 -13.88 7.45 -16.28
C ILE A 22 -15.23 7.25 -15.61
N VAL A 23 -15.97 6.24 -16.06
CA VAL A 23 -17.21 5.82 -15.38
C VAL A 23 -16.87 5.25 -14.02
N LYS A 24 -17.53 5.72 -12.97
CA LYS A 24 -17.39 5.20 -11.61
C LYS A 24 -17.96 3.79 -11.55
N VAL A 25 -17.08 2.81 -11.42
CA VAL A 25 -17.45 1.43 -11.10
C VAL A 25 -17.01 1.17 -9.68
N ARG A 26 -17.94 0.75 -8.83
CA ARG A 26 -17.63 0.38 -7.45
C ARG A 26 -16.60 -0.75 -7.45
N ARG A 27 -15.57 -0.59 -6.61
CA ARG A 27 -14.56 -1.63 -6.39
C ARG A 27 -14.87 -2.37 -5.11
N ASP A 28 -15.29 -3.62 -5.27
CA ASP A 28 -15.39 -4.54 -4.15
C ASP A 28 -14.06 -5.27 -3.96
N TYR A 29 -13.60 -5.31 -2.73
CA TYR A 29 -12.40 -6.04 -2.34
C TYR A 29 -12.80 -7.42 -1.85
N ASN A 30 -11.95 -8.43 -2.11
CA ASN A 30 -12.14 -9.77 -1.57
C ASN A 30 -12.14 -9.74 -0.03
N SER A 31 -12.58 -10.82 0.61
CA SER A 31 -12.73 -10.91 2.07
C SER A 31 -11.41 -10.67 2.82
N TRP A 32 -10.27 -11.01 2.24
CA TRP A 32 -8.95 -10.82 2.86
C TRP A 32 -8.55 -9.35 2.91
N VAL A 33 -8.65 -8.65 1.76
CA VAL A 33 -8.36 -7.19 1.67
C VAL A 33 -9.41 -6.37 2.42
N ALA A 34 -10.65 -6.87 2.50
CA ALA A 34 -11.74 -6.22 3.22
C ALA A 34 -11.61 -6.32 4.74
N SER A 35 -10.89 -7.33 5.23
CA SER A 35 -10.67 -7.58 6.67
C SER A 35 -9.50 -6.73 7.18
N GLU A 36 -9.78 -5.81 8.08
CA GLU A 36 -8.75 -4.95 8.69
C GLU A 36 -7.69 -5.74 9.48
N THR A 37 -8.07 -6.90 10.04
CA THR A 37 -7.16 -7.77 10.81
C THR A 37 -6.24 -8.60 9.91
N LEU A 38 -6.75 -9.10 8.77
CA LEU A 38 -5.94 -9.91 7.86
C LEU A 38 -5.04 -9.05 6.98
N GLU A 39 -5.50 -7.86 6.59
CA GLU A 39 -4.78 -6.94 5.72
C GLU A 39 -3.76 -6.07 6.47
N ASP A 40 -4.02 -5.72 7.73
CA ASP A 40 -3.16 -4.89 8.58
C ASP A 40 -2.65 -3.61 7.89
N TYR A 41 -3.47 -3.00 7.03
CA TYR A 41 -3.11 -1.76 6.30
C TYR A 41 -1.84 -1.87 5.45
N ALA A 42 -1.65 -3.00 4.74
CA ALA A 42 -0.42 -3.31 4.00
C ALA A 42 0.00 -2.26 2.95
N LEU A 43 -0.97 -1.55 2.34
CA LEU A 43 -0.72 -0.52 1.31
C LEU A 43 -1.05 0.90 1.78
N ARG A 44 -1.31 1.08 3.07
CA ARG A 44 -1.91 2.29 3.62
C ARG A 44 -1.25 2.67 4.93
N TYR A 45 -1.35 3.96 5.31
CA TYR A 45 -0.97 4.34 6.66
C TYR A 45 -1.91 3.71 7.69
N THR A 46 -1.41 3.52 8.90
CA THR A 46 -2.20 2.97 10.01
C THR A 46 -3.10 4.08 10.60
N PRO A 47 -4.43 4.00 10.44
CA PRO A 47 -5.35 5.03 10.93
C PRO A 47 -5.26 5.22 12.45
N GLN A 48 -5.46 6.45 12.93
CA GLN A 48 -5.40 6.74 14.36
C GLN A 48 -6.42 5.93 15.16
N ARG A 49 -7.58 5.62 14.58
CA ARG A 49 -8.60 4.77 15.20
C ARG A 49 -8.12 3.35 15.50
N PHE A 50 -7.06 2.87 14.81
CA PHE A 50 -6.46 1.54 14.99
C PHE A 50 -5.24 1.54 15.89
N ARG A 51 -4.64 2.68 16.20
CA ARG A 51 -3.51 2.82 17.11
C ARG A 51 -3.97 2.79 18.56
N LYS A 52 -4.61 1.65 18.97
CA LYS A 52 -5.30 1.48 20.27
C LYS A 52 -4.42 0.85 21.34
N TRP A 53 -3.26 0.32 20.97
CA TRP A 53 -2.38 -0.34 21.92
C TRP A 53 -1.63 0.69 22.77
N SER A 54 -1.21 0.27 23.97
CA SER A 54 -0.30 1.08 24.76
C SER A 54 1.07 1.16 24.09
N GLU A 55 1.81 2.22 24.34
CA GLU A 55 3.14 2.44 23.79
C GLU A 55 4.07 1.26 24.06
N TRP A 56 4.03 0.73 25.28
CA TRP A 56 4.89 -0.40 25.69
C TRP A 56 4.48 -1.74 25.05
N ARG A 57 3.20 -1.92 24.72
CA ARG A 57 2.78 -3.11 23.98
C ARG A 57 3.31 -3.11 22.56
N VAL A 58 3.26 -1.97 21.89
CA VAL A 58 3.87 -1.81 20.56
C VAL A 58 5.38 -2.03 20.62
N ALA A 59 6.04 -1.39 21.60
CA ALA A 59 7.49 -1.54 21.81
C ALA A 59 7.89 -2.99 22.05
N ASN A 60 7.16 -3.73 22.89
CA ASN A 60 7.45 -5.15 23.16
C ASN A 60 7.22 -6.02 21.92
N THR A 61 6.20 -5.71 21.12
CA THR A 61 5.97 -6.45 19.87
C THR A 61 7.12 -6.25 18.88
N ALA A 62 7.57 -5.01 18.70
CA ALA A 62 8.73 -4.69 17.87
C ALA A 62 10.03 -5.28 18.43
N PHE A 63 10.24 -5.17 19.74
CA PHE A 63 11.43 -5.72 20.41
C PHE A 63 11.52 -7.26 20.32
N GLY A 64 10.39 -7.94 20.12
CA GLY A 64 10.35 -9.38 19.90
C GLY A 64 11.20 -9.85 18.72
N ALA A 65 11.44 -9.01 17.73
CA ALA A 65 12.35 -9.28 16.63
C ALA A 65 13.82 -9.44 17.09
N ALA A 66 14.23 -8.95 18.28
CA ALA A 66 15.57 -9.16 18.83
C ALA A 66 15.90 -10.63 19.17
N SER A 67 14.92 -11.54 18.99
CA SER A 67 15.13 -12.97 19.29
C SER A 67 15.98 -13.70 18.27
N PHE A 68 16.22 -13.14 17.07
CA PHE A 68 16.92 -13.84 16.00
C PHE A 68 18.36 -14.25 16.36
N LEU A 69 18.70 -15.52 16.06
CA LEU A 69 19.98 -16.13 16.45
C LEU A 69 21.10 -15.89 15.43
N ILE A 70 20.78 -15.31 14.29
CA ILE A 70 21.80 -14.85 13.33
C ILE A 70 22.69 -13.75 13.93
N LEU A 71 22.25 -13.02 14.96
CA LEU A 71 23.09 -12.09 15.72
C LEU A 71 24.29 -12.85 16.34
N GLU A 72 24.01 -13.95 17.03
CA GLU A 72 25.06 -14.80 17.61
C GLU A 72 25.92 -15.43 16.52
N ALA A 73 25.31 -15.92 15.44
CA ALA A 73 26.06 -16.51 14.32
C ALA A 73 27.00 -15.49 13.66
N VAL A 74 26.55 -14.25 13.46
CA VAL A 74 27.38 -13.16 12.93
C VAL A 74 28.50 -12.85 13.91
N GLY A 75 28.21 -12.69 15.20
CA GLY A 75 29.24 -12.46 16.23
C GLY A 75 30.28 -13.57 16.28
N ALA A 76 29.86 -14.83 16.20
CA ALA A 76 30.70 -16.02 16.11
C ALA A 76 31.56 -15.98 14.83
N THR A 77 31.00 -15.72 13.68
CA THR A 77 31.70 -15.61 12.39
C THR A 77 32.76 -14.51 12.45
N LEU A 78 32.42 -13.33 13.02
CA LEU A 78 33.39 -12.26 13.19
C LEU A 78 34.58 -12.66 14.09
N LEU A 79 34.31 -13.35 15.19
CA LEU A 79 35.38 -13.87 16.06
C LEU A 79 36.25 -14.88 15.33
N VAL A 80 35.64 -15.93 14.78
CA VAL A 80 36.35 -17.05 14.15
C VAL A 80 37.20 -16.58 12.97
N GLN A 81 36.67 -15.67 12.14
CA GLN A 81 37.39 -15.20 10.95
C GLN A 81 38.44 -14.13 11.28
N TYR A 82 38.09 -13.14 12.12
CA TYR A 82 38.89 -11.93 12.26
C TYR A 82 39.58 -11.77 13.62
N GLY A 83 39.35 -12.68 14.58
CA GLY A 83 39.88 -12.62 15.93
C GLY A 83 39.17 -11.62 16.84
N PHE A 84 39.41 -11.76 18.17
CA PHE A 84 38.65 -11.02 19.18
C PHE A 84 38.79 -9.50 19.05
N ALA A 85 40.01 -8.97 18.94
CA ALA A 85 40.22 -7.52 18.92
C ALA A 85 39.46 -6.82 17.75
N ASN A 86 39.49 -7.42 16.57
CA ASN A 86 38.84 -6.87 15.38
C ASN A 86 37.32 -7.05 15.48
N ALA A 87 36.83 -8.24 15.87
CA ALA A 87 35.41 -8.53 16.04
C ALA A 87 34.74 -7.64 17.10
N PHE A 88 35.38 -7.47 18.27
CA PHE A 88 34.88 -6.66 19.38
C PHE A 88 34.59 -5.22 18.93
N TRP A 89 35.57 -4.54 18.32
CA TRP A 89 35.41 -3.17 17.88
C TRP A 89 34.45 -3.04 16.69
N ALA A 90 34.43 -4.02 15.79
CA ALA A 90 33.49 -4.05 14.68
C ALA A 90 32.02 -4.20 15.16
N ILE A 91 31.78 -5.07 16.15
CA ILE A 91 30.43 -5.25 16.74
C ILE A 91 29.95 -3.96 17.40
N LEU A 92 30.82 -3.28 18.18
CA LEU A 92 30.47 -2.00 18.81
C LEU A 92 30.19 -0.92 17.78
N ALA A 93 31.01 -0.79 16.73
CA ALA A 93 30.84 0.19 15.66
C ALA A 93 29.56 -0.09 14.85
N THR A 94 29.31 -1.36 14.51
CA THR A 94 28.06 -1.80 13.86
C THR A 94 26.84 -1.38 14.68
N GLY A 95 26.85 -1.70 15.98
CA GLY A 95 25.76 -1.35 16.89
C GLY A 95 25.54 0.16 16.94
N LEU A 96 26.59 0.96 17.07
CA LEU A 96 26.47 2.41 17.08
C LEU A 96 25.85 2.97 15.78
N ILE A 97 26.31 2.50 14.63
CA ILE A 97 25.80 2.95 13.31
C ILE A 97 24.33 2.60 13.17
N ILE A 98 23.94 1.35 13.45
CA ILE A 98 22.56 0.89 13.31
C ILE A 98 21.64 1.61 14.31
N PHE A 99 22.10 1.81 15.56
CA PHE A 99 21.33 2.55 16.56
C PHE A 99 21.05 3.99 16.11
N LEU A 100 22.07 4.72 15.68
CA LEU A 100 21.94 6.11 15.24
C LEU A 100 21.07 6.23 13.98
N ALA A 101 21.21 5.33 13.02
CA ALA A 101 20.37 5.29 11.81
C ALA A 101 18.93 4.90 12.15
N GLY A 102 18.71 4.04 13.13
CA GLY A 102 17.41 3.55 13.54
C GLY A 102 16.55 4.60 14.25
N VAL A 103 17.14 5.56 14.96
CA VAL A 103 16.38 6.61 15.69
C VAL A 103 15.44 7.38 14.76
N PRO A 104 15.89 8.05 13.68
CA PRO A 104 15.01 8.83 12.81
C PRO A 104 13.97 7.94 12.13
N ILE A 105 14.33 6.77 11.63
CA ILE A 105 13.40 5.82 11.01
C ILE A 105 12.25 5.49 11.96
N SER A 106 12.57 5.08 13.19
CA SER A 106 11.60 4.72 14.23
C SER A 106 10.70 5.87 14.63
N VAL A 107 11.24 7.07 14.78
CA VAL A 107 10.48 8.27 15.17
C VAL A 107 9.48 8.66 14.08
N TYR A 108 9.91 8.66 12.82
CA TYR A 108 9.02 9.02 11.72
C TYR A 108 7.95 7.95 11.47
N ALA A 109 8.30 6.65 11.49
CA ALA A 109 7.34 5.56 11.38
C ALA A 109 6.25 5.64 12.48
N ALA A 110 6.65 5.82 13.74
CA ALA A 110 5.73 5.95 14.87
C ALA A 110 4.86 7.21 14.79
N ARG A 111 5.43 8.35 14.40
CA ARG A 111 4.73 9.63 14.34
C ARG A 111 3.68 9.65 13.24
N TYR A 112 4.04 9.21 12.04
CA TYR A 112 3.17 9.27 10.86
C TYR A 112 2.34 8.00 10.65
N GLY A 113 2.64 6.89 11.36
CA GLY A 113 1.92 5.63 11.25
C GLY A 113 2.12 4.94 9.91
N VAL A 114 3.33 5.01 9.38
CA VAL A 114 3.74 4.46 8.09
C VAL A 114 4.72 3.31 8.27
N ASP A 115 4.62 2.30 7.44
CA ASP A 115 5.58 1.21 7.33
C ASP A 115 6.87 1.68 6.63
N MET A 116 7.84 0.79 6.52
CA MET A 116 9.13 1.13 5.91
C MET A 116 9.01 1.53 4.45
N ASP A 117 8.09 0.92 3.69
CA ASP A 117 7.88 1.26 2.29
C ASP A 117 7.27 2.65 2.11
N LEU A 118 6.20 2.96 2.86
CA LEU A 118 5.56 4.27 2.82
C LEU A 118 6.51 5.38 3.31
N LEU A 119 7.33 5.08 4.33
CA LEU A 119 8.37 5.99 4.80
C LEU A 119 9.38 6.30 3.70
N THR A 120 9.87 5.26 3.03
CA THR A 120 10.84 5.39 1.93
C THR A 120 10.29 6.21 0.77
N ARG A 121 9.01 6.03 0.39
CA ARG A 121 8.34 6.85 -0.65
C ARG A 121 8.50 8.34 -0.37
N GLY A 122 8.16 8.76 0.84
CA GLY A 122 8.18 10.15 1.28
C GLY A 122 9.57 10.68 1.62
N ALA A 123 10.55 9.79 1.81
CA ALA A 123 11.94 10.13 2.09
C ALA A 123 12.81 10.17 0.82
N GLY A 124 12.26 10.71 -0.28
CA GLY A 124 13.03 11.04 -1.46
C GLY A 124 13.13 9.95 -2.53
N PHE A 125 12.37 8.85 -2.46
CA PHE A 125 12.38 7.82 -3.51
C PHE A 125 11.26 7.98 -4.55
N GLY A 126 10.14 8.56 -4.16
CA GLY A 126 8.96 8.67 -5.01
C GLY A 126 8.13 7.39 -5.06
N TYR A 127 7.03 7.41 -5.83
CA TYR A 127 6.06 6.33 -5.82
C TYR A 127 6.58 5.03 -6.46
N ILE A 128 7.13 5.10 -7.67
CA ILE A 128 7.70 3.94 -8.38
C ILE A 128 9.14 3.68 -7.94
N GLY A 129 9.92 4.73 -7.63
CA GLY A 129 11.29 4.56 -7.14
C GLY A 129 11.38 3.70 -5.88
N SER A 130 10.39 3.79 -4.98
CA SER A 130 10.32 2.91 -3.81
C SER A 130 9.97 1.45 -4.14
N THR A 131 9.61 1.10 -5.38
CA THR A 131 9.43 -0.31 -5.79
C THR A 131 10.77 -1.08 -5.74
N LEU A 132 11.87 -0.40 -6.09
CA LEU A 132 13.21 -0.99 -5.97
C LEU A 132 13.56 -1.30 -4.51
N THR A 133 13.27 -0.37 -3.61
CA THR A 133 13.53 -0.58 -2.17
C THR A 133 12.60 -1.62 -1.54
N SER A 134 11.35 -1.77 -2.03
CA SER A 134 10.47 -2.87 -1.62
C SER A 134 11.06 -4.23 -2.03
N LEU A 135 11.70 -4.32 -3.20
CA LEU A 135 12.38 -5.56 -3.63
C LEU A 135 13.61 -5.85 -2.76
N ILE A 136 14.42 -4.83 -2.44
CA ILE A 136 15.57 -4.97 -1.53
C ILE A 136 15.08 -5.43 -0.15
N TYR A 137 14.00 -4.85 0.36
CA TYR A 137 13.44 -5.22 1.65
C TYR A 137 12.82 -6.62 1.65
N ALA A 138 12.10 -7.00 0.59
CA ALA A 138 11.61 -8.36 0.41
C ALA A 138 12.77 -9.36 0.37
N SER A 139 13.88 -9.03 -0.32
CA SER A 139 15.07 -9.88 -0.38
C SER A 139 15.67 -10.10 1.01
N PHE A 140 15.78 -9.06 1.82
CA PHE A 140 16.16 -9.19 3.22
C PHE A 140 15.26 -10.18 3.96
N THR A 141 13.94 -10.01 3.87
CA THR A 141 12.99 -10.81 4.66
C THR A 141 13.02 -12.29 4.30
N PHE A 142 13.13 -12.66 3.03
CA PHE A 142 13.16 -14.08 2.65
C PHE A 142 14.56 -14.72 2.88
N ILE A 143 15.65 -13.96 2.72
CA ILE A 143 17.00 -14.44 3.04
C ILE A 143 17.10 -14.72 4.55
N PHE A 144 16.73 -13.75 5.38
CA PHE A 144 16.78 -13.93 6.83
C PHE A 144 15.78 -14.98 7.31
N PHE A 145 14.60 -15.05 6.72
CA PHE A 145 13.67 -16.15 7.01
C PHE A 145 14.30 -17.51 6.73
N ALA A 146 14.97 -17.67 5.59
CA ALA A 146 15.63 -18.93 5.23
C ALA A 146 16.77 -19.27 6.21
N LEU A 147 17.61 -18.29 6.55
CA LEU A 147 18.70 -18.48 7.51
C LEU A 147 18.18 -18.88 8.89
N GLU A 148 17.17 -18.19 9.40
CA GLU A 148 16.60 -18.45 10.73
C GLU A 148 15.80 -19.77 10.75
N ALA A 149 15.09 -20.11 9.68
CA ALA A 149 14.36 -21.36 9.58
C ALA A 149 15.31 -22.56 9.44
N ALA A 150 16.47 -22.40 8.78
CA ALA A 150 17.49 -23.43 8.72
C ALA A 150 18.05 -23.74 10.13
N VAL A 151 18.36 -22.71 10.93
CA VAL A 151 18.77 -22.88 12.32
C VAL A 151 17.71 -23.63 13.14
N MET A 152 16.41 -23.33 12.94
CA MET A 152 15.31 -24.04 13.58
C MET A 152 15.22 -25.50 13.13
N ALA A 153 15.43 -25.80 11.85
CA ALA A 153 15.42 -27.15 11.33
C ALA A 153 16.56 -28.00 11.89
N TYR A 154 17.77 -27.43 12.01
CA TYR A 154 18.91 -28.09 12.65
C TYR A 154 18.66 -28.37 14.14
N ALA A 155 17.87 -27.52 14.83
CA ALA A 155 17.45 -27.82 16.20
C ALA A 155 16.48 -29.03 16.26
N LEU A 156 15.59 -29.17 15.29
CA LEU A 156 14.69 -30.32 15.16
C LEU A 156 15.48 -31.60 14.82
N GLU A 157 16.48 -31.50 13.96
CA GLU A 157 17.39 -32.59 13.67
C GLU A 157 18.14 -33.04 14.92
N LEU A 158 18.75 -32.10 15.65
CA LEU A 158 19.52 -32.34 16.86
C LEU A 158 18.70 -33.05 17.96
N ALA A 159 17.46 -32.62 18.18
CA ALA A 159 16.63 -33.11 19.29
C ALA A 159 15.75 -34.31 18.93
N LEU A 160 15.25 -34.35 17.70
CA LEU A 160 14.22 -35.32 17.27
C LEU A 160 14.69 -36.24 16.14
N GLY A 161 15.89 -35.98 15.57
CA GLY A 161 16.42 -36.74 14.43
C GLY A 161 15.62 -36.52 13.14
N ILE A 162 14.91 -35.39 12.99
CA ILE A 162 14.16 -35.07 11.79
C ILE A 162 15.14 -34.57 10.71
N PRO A 163 15.21 -35.20 9.53
CA PRO A 163 16.09 -34.75 8.47
C PRO A 163 15.83 -33.30 8.09
N PRO A 164 16.87 -32.48 7.75
CA PRO A 164 16.77 -31.04 7.49
C PRO A 164 15.69 -30.69 6.46
N VAL A 165 15.54 -31.43 5.37
CA VAL A 165 14.51 -31.21 4.31
C VAL A 165 13.10 -31.16 4.92
N TRP A 166 12.74 -32.12 5.81
CA TRP A 166 11.44 -32.10 6.48
C TRP A 166 11.36 -31.00 7.53
N GLY A 167 12.49 -30.73 8.21
CA GLY A 167 12.64 -29.60 9.12
C GLY A 167 12.33 -28.27 8.42
N TYR A 168 12.89 -28.02 7.25
CA TYR A 168 12.64 -26.83 6.43
C TYR A 168 11.16 -26.66 6.07
N LEU A 169 10.52 -27.74 5.64
CA LEU A 169 9.10 -27.74 5.33
C LEU A 169 8.24 -27.39 6.55
N VAL A 170 8.50 -28.02 7.71
CA VAL A 170 7.78 -27.73 8.96
C VAL A 170 7.96 -26.27 9.37
N CYS A 171 9.20 -25.75 9.31
CA CYS A 171 9.53 -24.38 9.67
C CYS A 171 8.83 -23.36 8.77
N ALA A 172 8.77 -23.63 7.46
CA ALA A 172 8.05 -22.76 6.51
C ALA A 172 6.54 -22.77 6.76
N LEU A 173 5.94 -23.94 7.03
CA LEU A 173 4.50 -24.08 7.17
C LEU A 173 3.96 -23.56 8.51
N VAL A 174 4.68 -23.73 9.63
CA VAL A 174 4.20 -23.33 10.96
C VAL A 174 4.02 -21.81 11.11
N VAL A 175 4.80 -21.02 10.35
CA VAL A 175 4.75 -19.55 10.40
C VAL A 175 3.50 -19.00 9.69
N ILE A 176 3.02 -19.66 8.61
CA ILE A 176 1.92 -19.16 7.80
C ILE A 176 0.65 -18.87 8.62
N PRO A 177 0.07 -19.80 9.42
CA PRO A 177 -1.16 -19.52 10.16
C PRO A 177 -0.97 -18.42 11.23
N LEU A 178 0.20 -18.28 11.82
CA LEU A 178 0.48 -17.26 12.82
C LEU A 178 0.50 -15.85 12.20
N VAL A 179 1.07 -15.71 11.00
CA VAL A 179 1.19 -14.43 10.30
C VAL A 179 -0.11 -14.02 9.61
N THR A 180 -0.92 -14.98 9.14
CA THR A 180 -2.21 -14.69 8.49
C THR A 180 -3.15 -13.92 9.40
N HIS A 181 -3.14 -14.20 10.73
CA HIS A 181 -3.98 -13.50 11.71
C HIS A 181 -3.44 -12.10 12.10
N GLY A 182 -2.42 -11.60 11.42
CA GLY A 182 -1.93 -10.23 11.49
C GLY A 182 -1.16 -9.88 12.76
N VAL A 183 -0.84 -8.60 12.89
CA VAL A 183 -0.01 -8.06 13.97
C VAL A 183 -0.55 -8.37 15.38
N SER A 184 -1.85 -8.57 15.53
CA SER A 184 -2.46 -8.89 16.82
C SER A 184 -2.08 -10.29 17.32
N ALA A 185 -1.97 -11.28 16.43
CA ALA A 185 -1.51 -12.62 16.77
C ALA A 185 0.00 -12.62 17.09
N ILE A 186 0.77 -11.89 16.27
CA ILE A 186 2.21 -11.70 16.48
C ILE A 186 2.47 -11.05 17.84
N SER A 187 1.75 -9.97 18.18
CA SER A 187 1.87 -9.30 19.49
C SER A 187 1.60 -10.25 20.67
N ARG A 188 0.60 -11.13 20.55
CA ARG A 188 0.31 -12.14 21.60
C ARG A 188 1.45 -13.16 21.72
N LEU A 189 1.92 -13.68 20.60
CA LEU A 189 3.06 -14.61 20.59
C LEU A 189 4.29 -13.99 21.28
N GLN A 190 4.64 -12.75 20.88
CA GLN A 190 5.77 -12.04 21.47
C GLN A 190 5.60 -11.82 22.98
N LEU A 191 4.41 -11.41 23.41
CA LEU A 191 4.13 -11.16 24.84
C LEU A 191 4.27 -12.42 25.71
N TRP A 192 3.71 -13.55 25.24
CA TRP A 192 3.70 -14.80 26.00
C TRP A 192 5.06 -15.48 26.04
N THR A 193 5.83 -15.41 24.97
CA THR A 193 7.13 -16.10 24.85
C THR A 193 8.29 -15.28 25.40
N GLN A 194 8.15 -13.96 25.52
CA GLN A 194 9.26 -13.06 25.90
C GLN A 194 9.91 -13.38 27.24
N PRO A 195 9.16 -13.65 28.34
CA PRO A 195 9.80 -13.94 29.63
C PRO A 195 10.59 -15.25 29.60
N LEU A 196 10.02 -16.30 29.01
CA LEU A 196 10.70 -17.61 28.90
C LEU A 196 11.94 -17.51 28.01
N TRP A 197 11.81 -16.86 26.85
CA TRP A 197 12.92 -16.63 25.94
C TRP A 197 14.09 -15.88 26.62
N LEU A 198 13.78 -14.81 27.38
CA LEU A 198 14.80 -14.03 28.07
C LEU A 198 15.48 -14.86 29.17
N LEU A 199 14.71 -15.66 29.92
CA LEU A 199 15.28 -16.57 30.92
C LEU A 199 16.26 -17.56 30.27
N MET A 200 15.83 -18.23 29.20
CA MET A 200 16.64 -19.20 28.46
C MET A 200 17.86 -18.57 27.78
N LEU A 201 17.77 -17.29 27.36
CA LEU A 201 18.91 -16.54 26.85
C LEU A 201 19.97 -16.29 27.94
N VAL A 202 19.57 -15.85 29.13
CA VAL A 202 20.52 -15.38 30.17
C VAL A 202 21.14 -16.52 30.99
N VAL A 203 20.36 -17.57 31.28
CA VAL A 203 20.78 -18.67 32.18
C VAL A 203 22.11 -19.34 31.76
N PRO A 204 22.30 -19.76 30.48
CA PRO A 204 23.55 -20.41 30.08
C PRO A 204 24.78 -19.52 30.29
N PHE A 205 24.69 -18.22 29.95
CA PHE A 205 25.81 -17.29 30.19
C PHE A 205 26.11 -17.10 31.66
N ALA A 206 25.09 -17.04 32.51
CA ALA A 206 25.32 -16.97 33.97
C ALA A 206 26.04 -18.21 34.53
N TYR A 207 25.68 -19.40 34.04
CA TYR A 207 26.32 -20.63 34.44
C TYR A 207 27.78 -20.73 33.91
N VAL A 208 28.01 -20.32 32.64
CA VAL A 208 29.38 -20.26 32.09
C VAL A 208 30.25 -19.30 32.91
N LEU A 209 29.74 -18.13 33.27
CA LEU A 209 30.46 -17.14 34.04
C LEU A 209 30.89 -17.68 35.43
N VAL A 210 30.02 -18.49 36.07
CA VAL A 210 30.28 -19.05 37.42
C VAL A 210 31.20 -20.29 37.35
N ARG A 211 30.99 -21.16 36.36
CA ARG A 211 31.66 -22.47 36.27
C ARG A 211 32.98 -22.42 35.50
N ASP A 212 33.07 -21.55 34.50
CA ASP A 212 34.27 -21.37 33.69
C ASP A 212 34.55 -19.88 33.40
N PRO A 213 34.96 -19.13 34.44
CA PRO A 213 35.35 -17.72 34.25
C PRO A 213 36.61 -17.57 33.38
N GLY A 214 37.38 -18.66 33.20
CA GLY A 214 38.55 -18.69 32.32
C GLY A 214 38.21 -18.50 30.86
N ALA A 215 37.03 -18.90 30.42
CA ALA A 215 36.55 -18.71 29.06
C ALA A 215 36.48 -17.22 28.66
N PHE A 216 36.04 -16.34 29.60
CA PHE A 216 36.01 -14.89 29.36
C PHE A 216 37.41 -14.26 29.27
N ALA A 217 38.39 -14.80 29.92
CA ALA A 217 39.77 -14.37 29.75
C ALA A 217 40.41 -14.95 28.49
N GLY A 218 40.09 -16.20 28.16
CA GLY A 218 40.64 -16.92 27.02
C GLY A 218 40.24 -16.34 25.67
N ILE A 219 38.98 -15.93 25.52
CA ILE A 219 38.44 -15.35 24.25
C ILE A 219 39.23 -14.12 23.80
N VAL A 220 39.74 -13.30 24.74
CA VAL A 220 40.48 -12.06 24.42
C VAL A 220 41.77 -12.35 23.63
N HIS A 221 42.32 -13.53 23.78
CA HIS A 221 43.56 -13.97 23.09
C HIS A 221 43.29 -14.80 21.82
N TYR A 222 42.05 -14.93 21.43
CA TYR A 222 41.70 -15.71 20.23
C TYR A 222 42.10 -14.97 18.95
N ASN A 223 42.90 -15.64 18.11
CA ASN A 223 43.56 -15.05 16.95
C ASN A 223 42.73 -15.36 15.72
N GLY A 224 41.70 -15.38 15.37
CA GLY A 224 40.95 -15.64 14.15
C GLY A 224 41.74 -16.29 12.99
N VAL A 225 41.05 -17.04 12.16
CA VAL A 225 41.66 -17.79 11.04
C VAL A 225 42.42 -16.89 10.07
N ARG A 226 41.89 -15.69 9.79
CA ARG A 226 42.50 -14.72 8.84
C ARG A 226 43.55 -13.80 9.51
N SER A 227 43.58 -13.71 10.81
CA SER A 227 44.39 -12.73 11.50
C SER A 227 45.84 -13.15 11.71
N GLY A 228 46.09 -14.43 12.02
CA GLY A 228 47.44 -14.95 12.33
C GLY A 228 48.13 -14.32 13.54
N THR A 229 47.68 -13.14 13.98
CA THR A 229 48.17 -12.37 15.13
C THR A 229 47.01 -11.82 15.93
N GLY A 230 47.07 -11.86 17.29
CA GLY A 230 45.98 -11.43 18.16
C GLY A 230 45.72 -9.93 18.26
N GLY A 231 46.38 -9.11 17.43
CA GLY A 231 46.31 -7.67 17.47
C GLY A 231 45.21 -7.07 16.62
N PHE A 232 44.88 -5.79 16.87
CA PHE A 232 43.98 -5.01 16.02
C PHE A 232 44.59 -4.77 14.65
N ASN A 233 43.83 -5.06 13.60
CA ASN A 233 44.19 -4.81 12.20
C ASN A 233 43.07 -4.07 11.51
N LEU A 234 43.42 -2.91 10.92
CA LEU A 234 42.41 -2.02 10.30
C LEU A 234 41.64 -2.67 9.15
N HIS A 235 42.29 -3.51 8.32
CA HIS A 235 41.63 -4.23 7.24
C HIS A 235 40.62 -5.27 7.76
N LEU A 236 41.06 -6.07 8.78
CA LEU A 236 40.20 -7.09 9.39
C LEU A 236 39.03 -6.46 10.12
N PHE A 237 39.25 -5.34 10.81
CA PHE A 237 38.18 -4.55 11.43
C PHE A 237 37.19 -4.04 10.38
N GLY A 238 37.66 -3.47 9.25
CA GLY A 238 36.81 -2.96 8.20
C GLY A 238 35.97 -4.05 7.54
N ALA A 239 36.56 -5.22 7.29
CA ALA A 239 35.84 -6.36 6.73
C ALA A 239 34.78 -6.89 7.69
N ALA A 240 35.13 -7.05 8.98
CA ALA A 240 34.18 -7.42 10.03
C ALA A 240 33.02 -6.42 10.15
N LEU A 241 33.33 -5.12 10.12
CA LEU A 241 32.32 -4.06 10.17
C LEU A 241 31.37 -4.11 8.97
N THR A 242 31.88 -4.37 7.76
CA THR A 242 31.08 -4.48 6.53
C THR A 242 30.07 -5.62 6.64
N VAL A 243 30.45 -6.78 7.18
CA VAL A 243 29.53 -7.90 7.42
C VAL A 243 28.47 -7.54 8.45
N GLY A 244 28.86 -6.93 9.58
CA GLY A 244 27.94 -6.56 10.66
C GLY A 244 26.87 -5.55 10.22
N ILE A 245 27.25 -4.59 9.38
CA ILE A 245 26.31 -3.54 8.89
C ILE A 245 25.14 -4.09 8.08
N ALA A 246 25.23 -5.31 7.51
CA ALA A 246 24.09 -5.93 6.81
C ALA A 246 22.83 -6.02 7.69
N LEU A 247 22.99 -6.10 8.99
CA LEU A 247 21.90 -6.14 9.97
C LEU A 247 21.06 -4.85 10.05
N ILE A 248 21.48 -3.75 9.40
CA ILE A 248 20.77 -2.45 9.42
C ILE A 248 19.35 -2.56 8.86
N THR A 249 19.10 -3.49 7.95
CA THR A 249 17.77 -3.70 7.33
C THR A 249 16.72 -4.17 8.31
N GLN A 250 17.13 -4.73 9.47
CA GLN A 250 16.21 -5.07 10.56
C GLN A 250 15.43 -3.85 11.07
N MET A 251 15.93 -2.64 10.87
CA MET A 251 15.19 -1.41 11.18
C MET A 251 13.91 -1.25 10.36
N GLY A 252 13.80 -1.88 9.20
CA GLY A 252 12.55 -1.93 8.41
C GLY A 252 11.44 -2.64 9.16
N GLU A 253 11.72 -3.81 9.74
CA GLU A 253 10.75 -4.55 10.55
C GLU A 253 10.32 -3.77 11.80
N GLN A 254 11.24 -3.03 12.43
CA GLN A 254 10.89 -2.18 13.55
C GLN A 254 9.90 -1.08 13.14
N ALA A 255 10.10 -0.46 11.98
CA ALA A 255 9.20 0.55 11.43
C ALA A 255 7.78 -0.02 11.19
N ASP A 256 7.69 -1.26 10.68
CA ASP A 256 6.42 -1.94 10.38
C ASP A 256 5.58 -2.20 11.64
N TYR A 257 6.19 -2.35 12.80
CA TYR A 257 5.47 -2.44 14.08
C TYR A 257 5.24 -1.09 14.73
N LEU A 258 6.22 -0.18 14.67
CA LEU A 258 6.10 1.15 15.29
C LEU A 258 5.02 2.03 14.64
N ARG A 259 4.58 1.73 13.42
CA ARG A 259 3.43 2.41 12.79
C ARG A 259 2.12 2.31 13.58
N PHE A 260 2.02 1.33 14.50
CA PHE A 260 0.87 1.17 15.41
C PHE A 260 0.99 1.99 16.71
N MET A 261 2.05 2.78 16.89
CA MET A 261 2.22 3.65 18.06
C MET A 261 1.08 4.65 18.19
N PRO A 262 0.50 4.83 19.38
CA PRO A 262 -0.51 5.86 19.63
C PRO A 262 0.05 7.26 19.37
N ALA A 263 -0.83 8.22 19.14
CA ALA A 263 -0.44 9.60 18.93
C ALA A 263 0.23 10.18 20.19
N ARG A 264 1.36 10.86 20.01
CA ARG A 264 2.08 11.52 21.11
C ARG A 264 1.27 12.71 21.63
N THR A 265 1.00 12.72 22.93
CA THR A 265 0.41 13.86 23.65
C THR A 265 1.42 14.45 24.63
N ALA A 266 1.16 15.64 25.18
CA ALA A 266 2.02 16.22 26.20
C ALA A 266 2.16 15.31 27.44
N ALA A 267 1.06 14.65 27.84
CA ALA A 267 1.03 13.74 28.99
C ALA A 267 1.79 12.45 28.77
N THR A 268 1.78 11.91 27.52
CA THR A 268 2.41 10.63 27.19
C THR A 268 3.81 10.77 26.61
N ALA A 269 4.33 11.98 26.41
CA ALA A 269 5.55 12.26 25.65
C ALA A 269 6.77 11.44 26.14
N ARG A 270 7.00 11.36 27.47
CA ARG A 270 8.13 10.60 28.01
C ARG A 270 8.01 9.08 27.76
N ARG A 271 6.81 8.52 27.98
CA ARG A 271 6.53 7.11 27.71
C ARG A 271 6.62 6.80 26.23
N TRP A 272 6.09 7.70 25.38
CA TRP A 272 6.16 7.57 23.94
C TRP A 272 7.60 7.52 23.44
N TRP A 273 8.48 8.44 23.87
CA TRP A 273 9.90 8.42 23.54
C TRP A 273 10.61 7.18 24.05
N GLY A 274 10.37 6.80 25.31
CA GLY A 274 10.95 5.57 25.88
C GLY A 274 10.54 4.33 25.07
N ALA A 275 9.26 4.22 24.71
CA ALA A 275 8.75 3.08 23.94
C ALA A 275 9.27 3.07 22.49
N VAL A 276 9.36 4.23 21.80
CA VAL A 276 9.94 4.31 20.46
C VAL A 276 11.41 3.95 20.45
N LEU A 277 12.19 4.42 21.44
CA LEU A 277 13.61 4.07 21.55
C LEU A 277 13.80 2.59 21.90
N ALA A 278 13.00 2.04 22.80
CA ALA A 278 13.09 0.63 23.18
C ALA A 278 12.63 -0.32 22.05
N GLY A 279 11.48 -0.04 21.42
CA GLY A 279 10.94 -0.89 20.35
C GLY A 279 11.59 -0.65 18.99
N GLY A 280 12.13 0.56 18.74
CA GLY A 280 12.87 0.91 17.55
C GLY A 280 14.34 0.47 17.65
N PRO A 281 15.28 1.40 17.84
CA PRO A 281 16.72 1.08 17.85
C PRO A 281 17.17 0.32 19.12
N GLY A 282 16.32 0.19 20.14
CA GLY A 282 16.68 -0.44 21.42
C GLY A 282 17.08 -1.91 21.31
N TRP A 283 16.57 -2.63 20.32
CA TRP A 283 17.00 -4.01 20.07
C TRP A 283 18.50 -4.12 19.78
N VAL A 284 19.11 -3.07 19.24
CA VAL A 284 20.53 -3.02 18.87
C VAL A 284 21.41 -3.18 20.10
N VAL A 285 21.00 -2.63 21.25
CA VAL A 285 21.77 -2.77 22.51
C VAL A 285 21.84 -4.24 22.91
N LEU A 286 20.69 -4.93 22.90
CA LEU A 286 20.69 -6.39 23.13
C LEU A 286 21.38 -7.13 21.98
N GLY A 287 21.27 -6.67 20.75
CA GLY A 287 21.93 -7.23 19.58
C GLY A 287 23.47 -7.23 19.71
N VAL A 288 24.05 -6.13 20.17
CA VAL A 288 25.48 -6.05 20.45
C VAL A 288 25.87 -7.06 21.52
N LEU A 289 25.10 -7.16 22.62
CA LEU A 289 25.37 -8.16 23.67
C LEU A 289 25.24 -9.59 23.14
N LYS A 290 24.26 -9.87 22.29
CA LYS A 290 24.10 -11.18 21.65
C LYS A 290 25.22 -11.51 20.67
N MET A 291 25.68 -10.55 19.87
CA MET A 291 26.86 -10.76 19.00
C MET A 291 28.13 -11.05 19.81
N LEU A 292 28.36 -10.30 20.88
CA LEU A 292 29.48 -10.58 21.80
C LEU A 292 29.30 -11.92 22.52
N GLY A 293 28.05 -12.22 22.91
CA GLY A 293 27.71 -13.54 23.48
C GLY A 293 27.92 -14.68 22.48
N GLY A 294 27.52 -14.50 21.21
CA GLY A 294 27.78 -15.46 20.14
C GLY A 294 29.28 -15.70 19.92
N ALA A 295 30.09 -14.65 19.98
CA ALA A 295 31.54 -14.77 19.94
C ALA A 295 32.05 -15.63 21.09
N LEU A 296 31.55 -15.42 22.32
CA LEU A 296 31.92 -16.24 23.48
C LEU A 296 31.47 -17.70 23.33
N LEU A 297 30.21 -17.92 22.86
CA LEU A 297 29.68 -19.26 22.65
C LEU A 297 30.45 -20.03 21.57
N ALA A 298 30.85 -19.36 20.49
CA ALA A 298 31.71 -19.95 19.46
C ALA A 298 33.09 -20.34 20.03
N TYR A 299 33.68 -19.48 20.87
CA TYR A 299 34.91 -19.80 21.56
C TYR A 299 34.76 -21.03 22.46
N LEU A 300 33.66 -21.12 23.24
CA LEU A 300 33.33 -22.31 24.02
C LEU A 300 33.16 -23.56 23.13
N ALA A 301 32.43 -23.48 22.05
CA ALA A 301 32.26 -24.59 21.12
C ALA A 301 33.63 -25.08 20.57
N LEU A 302 34.51 -24.16 20.18
CA LEU A 302 35.88 -24.48 19.75
C LEU A 302 36.69 -25.19 20.85
N THR A 303 36.57 -24.76 22.10
CA THR A 303 37.24 -25.40 23.24
C THR A 303 36.70 -26.81 23.54
N HIS A 304 35.44 -27.08 23.15
CA HIS A 304 34.81 -28.40 23.17
C HIS A 304 35.06 -29.23 21.89
N MET A 305 36.09 -28.87 21.11
CA MET A 305 36.52 -29.59 19.91
C MET A 305 35.51 -29.57 18.76
N VAL A 306 34.57 -28.64 18.76
CA VAL A 306 33.68 -28.41 17.59
C VAL A 306 34.49 -27.75 16.46
N PRO A 307 34.44 -28.25 15.22
CA PRO A 307 35.16 -27.67 14.10
C PRO A 307 34.72 -26.20 13.86
N ALA A 308 35.64 -25.37 13.36
CA ALA A 308 35.46 -23.92 13.23
C ALA A 308 34.29 -23.55 12.32
N ASP A 309 34.00 -24.34 11.29
CA ASP A 309 32.87 -24.20 10.39
C ASP A 309 31.50 -24.45 11.06
N ARG A 310 31.48 -25.37 12.05
CA ARG A 310 30.28 -25.68 12.87
C ARG A 310 30.19 -24.85 14.14
N ALA A 311 31.30 -24.31 14.64
CA ALA A 311 31.31 -23.48 15.84
C ALA A 311 30.53 -22.17 15.69
N VAL A 312 30.18 -21.78 14.47
CA VAL A 312 29.33 -20.61 14.16
C VAL A 312 27.83 -20.96 14.10
N ASP A 313 27.44 -22.24 14.17
CA ASP A 313 26.04 -22.67 14.24
C ASP A 313 25.47 -22.40 15.65
N PRO A 314 24.38 -21.62 15.77
CA PRO A 314 23.74 -21.35 17.06
C PRO A 314 23.37 -22.62 17.86
N ASN A 315 23.01 -23.72 17.19
CA ASN A 315 22.71 -24.99 17.88
C ASN A 315 23.90 -25.53 18.63
N GLN A 316 25.07 -25.56 17.96
CA GLN A 316 26.32 -26.04 18.61
C GLN A 316 26.79 -25.09 19.72
N MET A 317 26.67 -23.77 19.47
CA MET A 317 27.01 -22.76 20.45
C MET A 317 26.20 -22.84 21.74
N TYR A 318 24.87 -22.92 21.61
CA TYR A 318 23.98 -23.02 22.77
C TYR A 318 24.06 -24.40 23.45
N LEU A 319 24.29 -25.47 22.69
CA LEU A 319 24.50 -26.80 23.25
C LEU A 319 25.72 -26.80 24.18
N ALA A 320 26.86 -26.28 23.73
CA ALA A 320 28.08 -26.16 24.54
C ALA A 320 27.82 -25.32 25.82
N ALA A 321 27.00 -24.27 25.76
CA ALA A 321 26.67 -23.46 26.93
C ALA A 321 25.67 -24.16 27.89
N TYR A 322 24.65 -24.86 27.35
CA TYR A 322 23.69 -25.59 28.18
C TYR A 322 24.28 -26.82 28.88
N GLU A 323 25.41 -27.38 28.40
CA GLU A 323 26.15 -28.42 29.08
C GLU A 323 26.72 -27.93 30.45
N TYR A 324 27.00 -26.63 30.59
CA TYR A 324 27.31 -26.04 31.90
C TYR A 324 26.09 -25.94 32.84
N VAL A 325 24.87 -25.90 32.29
CA VAL A 325 23.63 -25.79 33.09
C VAL A 325 23.18 -27.15 33.56
N PHE A 326 23.13 -28.13 32.63
CA PHE A 326 22.57 -29.46 32.87
C PHE A 326 23.64 -30.54 32.96
N PRO A 327 23.57 -31.43 33.97
CA PRO A 327 24.52 -32.51 34.10
C PRO A 327 24.35 -33.66 33.10
N HIS A 328 23.17 -33.75 32.47
CA HIS A 328 22.87 -34.77 31.47
C HIS A 328 22.75 -34.19 30.08
N TYR A 329 23.51 -34.69 29.13
CA TYR A 329 23.53 -34.27 27.73
C TYR A 329 22.15 -34.15 27.09
N GLY A 330 21.25 -35.16 27.30
CA GLY A 330 19.90 -35.11 26.75
C GLY A 330 19.05 -33.89 27.21
N TRP A 331 19.25 -33.42 28.47
CA TRP A 331 18.59 -32.21 28.95
C TRP A 331 19.20 -30.95 28.32
N ALA A 332 20.52 -30.92 28.08
CA ALA A 332 21.18 -29.82 27.37
C ALA A 332 20.67 -29.72 25.93
N VAL A 333 20.56 -30.86 25.23
CA VAL A 333 19.98 -30.94 23.88
C VAL A 333 18.53 -30.45 23.86
N ALA A 334 17.67 -30.92 24.79
CA ALA A 334 16.30 -30.52 24.87
C ALA A 334 16.11 -29.01 25.14
N ALA A 335 16.93 -28.48 26.05
CA ALA A 335 16.91 -27.04 26.35
C ALA A 335 17.40 -26.20 25.17
N THR A 336 18.45 -26.61 24.48
CA THR A 336 18.95 -25.96 23.26
C THR A 336 17.88 -25.93 22.20
N ALA A 337 17.27 -27.06 21.87
CA ALA A 337 16.25 -27.15 20.85
C ALA A 337 15.02 -26.31 21.21
N LEU A 338 14.55 -26.36 22.46
CA LEU A 338 13.43 -25.53 22.91
C LEU A 338 13.73 -24.03 22.77
N PHE A 339 14.91 -23.60 23.23
CA PHE A 339 15.33 -22.22 23.10
C PHE A 339 15.43 -21.76 21.66
N VAL A 340 16.07 -22.55 20.81
CA VAL A 340 16.23 -22.24 19.37
C VAL A 340 14.86 -22.17 18.69
N VAL A 341 13.99 -23.15 18.89
CA VAL A 341 12.65 -23.17 18.29
C VAL A 341 11.83 -21.95 18.70
N ILE A 342 11.83 -21.58 19.99
CA ILE A 342 11.13 -20.38 20.46
C ILE A 342 11.73 -19.13 19.82
N SER A 343 13.06 -19.00 19.83
CA SER A 343 13.75 -17.85 19.25
C SER A 343 13.42 -17.68 17.76
N GLN A 344 13.55 -18.77 17.02
CA GLN A 344 13.40 -18.75 15.56
C GLN A 344 11.95 -18.63 15.11
N LEU A 345 11.00 -19.19 15.84
CA LEU A 345 9.58 -18.96 15.57
C LEU A 345 9.21 -17.48 15.75
N LYS A 346 9.75 -16.83 16.80
CA LYS A 346 9.48 -15.40 17.07
C LYS A 346 9.95 -14.51 15.94
N ILE A 347 11.16 -14.72 15.42
CA ILE A 347 11.71 -13.90 14.34
C ILE A 347 11.11 -14.25 12.99
N ASN A 348 10.89 -15.53 12.68
CA ASN A 348 10.33 -15.93 11.38
C ASN A 348 8.92 -15.43 11.16
N VAL A 349 8.13 -15.29 12.21
CA VAL A 349 6.83 -14.64 12.16
C VAL A 349 6.98 -13.15 11.75
N THR A 350 8.02 -12.45 12.23
CA THR A 350 8.27 -11.05 11.85
C THR A 350 8.81 -10.93 10.42
N ASN A 351 9.76 -11.78 10.03
CA ASN A 351 10.28 -11.84 8.67
C ASN A 351 9.18 -12.11 7.63
N ALA A 352 8.30 -13.09 7.89
CA ALA A 352 7.19 -13.39 6.99
C ALA A 352 6.15 -12.27 6.94
N TYR A 353 5.90 -11.58 8.06
CA TYR A 353 5.02 -10.43 8.12
C TYR A 353 5.57 -9.27 7.29
N ALA A 354 6.81 -8.84 7.55
CA ALA A 354 7.49 -7.77 6.83
C ALA A 354 7.63 -8.08 5.33
N GLY A 355 7.98 -9.33 4.98
CA GLY A 355 8.02 -9.80 3.61
C GLY A 355 6.67 -9.69 2.90
N SER A 356 5.58 -10.03 3.58
CA SER A 356 4.23 -9.89 3.02
C SER A 356 3.85 -8.43 2.73
N LEU A 357 4.30 -7.48 3.55
CA LEU A 357 4.13 -6.05 3.30
C LEU A 357 4.96 -5.59 2.10
N ALA A 358 6.23 -5.96 2.05
CA ALA A 358 7.15 -5.61 0.97
C ALA A 358 6.64 -6.13 -0.39
N TRP A 359 6.23 -7.40 -0.47
CA TRP A 359 5.64 -7.98 -1.69
C TRP A 359 4.30 -7.34 -2.07
N SER A 360 3.42 -7.05 -1.10
CA SER A 360 2.17 -6.32 -1.35
C SER A 360 2.45 -4.97 -2.01
N ASN A 361 3.42 -4.24 -1.49
CA ASN A 361 3.82 -2.93 -2.00
C ASN A 361 4.48 -3.03 -3.40
N PHE A 362 5.33 -4.02 -3.62
CA PHE A 362 5.96 -4.26 -4.92
C PHE A 362 4.93 -4.57 -6.01
N PHE A 363 4.12 -5.62 -5.83
CA PHE A 363 3.19 -6.07 -6.87
C PHE A 363 2.01 -5.13 -7.09
N SER A 364 1.55 -4.42 -6.07
CA SER A 364 0.49 -3.40 -6.24
C SER A 364 0.89 -2.28 -7.20
N ARG A 365 2.18 -1.94 -7.26
CA ARG A 365 2.71 -0.91 -8.17
C ARG A 365 3.03 -1.45 -9.56
N VAL A 366 3.59 -2.65 -9.63
CA VAL A 366 3.96 -3.28 -10.91
C VAL A 366 2.75 -3.82 -11.65
N ALA A 367 1.85 -4.52 -10.94
CA ALA A 367 0.72 -5.22 -11.54
C ALA A 367 -0.64 -4.51 -11.34
N HIS A 368 -0.71 -3.43 -10.55
CA HIS A 368 -1.96 -2.77 -10.11
C HIS A 368 -2.98 -3.77 -9.52
N SER A 369 -2.47 -4.84 -8.90
CA SER A 369 -3.26 -5.92 -8.31
C SER A 369 -2.83 -6.18 -6.89
N HIS A 370 -3.80 -6.45 -6.02
CA HIS A 370 -3.54 -6.79 -4.63
C HIS A 370 -4.51 -7.89 -4.19
N PRO A 371 -4.08 -9.16 -4.22
CA PRO A 371 -4.93 -10.28 -3.82
C PRO A 371 -5.14 -10.38 -2.31
N GLY A 372 -4.39 -9.61 -1.53
CA GLY A 372 -4.34 -9.60 -0.08
C GLY A 372 -2.98 -10.02 0.45
N ARG A 373 -2.61 -9.47 1.61
CA ARG A 373 -1.31 -9.74 2.26
C ARG A 373 -1.03 -11.23 2.48
N VAL A 374 -2.07 -12.01 2.77
CA VAL A 374 -1.95 -13.45 3.04
C VAL A 374 -1.31 -14.24 1.88
N VAL A 375 -1.63 -13.88 0.64
CA VAL A 375 -1.00 -14.51 -0.55
C VAL A 375 0.51 -14.30 -0.54
N TRP A 376 0.94 -13.11 -0.16
CA TRP A 376 2.36 -12.76 -0.13
C TRP A 376 3.11 -13.38 1.05
N VAL A 377 2.43 -13.74 2.15
CA VAL A 377 3.02 -14.57 3.21
C VAL A 377 3.43 -15.93 2.66
N VAL A 378 2.53 -16.61 1.93
CA VAL A 378 2.81 -17.90 1.31
C VAL A 378 3.94 -17.79 0.28
N PHE A 379 3.89 -16.76 -0.56
CA PHE A 379 4.92 -16.50 -1.57
C PHE A 379 6.32 -16.31 -0.94
N ASN A 380 6.41 -15.49 0.11
CA ASN A 380 7.67 -15.28 0.83
C ASN A 380 8.20 -16.57 1.49
N ALA A 381 7.32 -17.36 2.10
CA ALA A 381 7.68 -18.64 2.71
C ALA A 381 8.17 -19.67 1.67
N LEU A 382 7.58 -19.70 0.47
CA LEU A 382 8.04 -20.57 -0.61
C LEU A 382 9.44 -20.21 -1.12
N ILE A 383 9.73 -18.91 -1.29
CA ILE A 383 11.08 -18.47 -1.69
C ILE A 383 12.09 -18.85 -0.60
N ALA A 384 11.76 -18.61 0.66
CA ALA A 384 12.64 -18.96 1.78
C ALA A 384 12.89 -20.48 1.84
N PHE A 385 11.85 -21.30 1.64
CA PHE A 385 12.00 -22.76 1.55
C PHE A 385 12.97 -23.19 0.43
N MET A 386 12.84 -22.59 -0.76
CA MET A 386 13.79 -22.87 -1.86
C MET A 386 15.24 -22.49 -1.48
N LEU A 387 15.43 -21.37 -0.79
CA LEU A 387 16.77 -20.96 -0.36
C LEU A 387 17.36 -21.90 0.72
N MET A 388 16.53 -22.42 1.63
CA MET A 388 16.98 -23.43 2.61
C MET A 388 17.51 -24.69 1.93
N GLU A 389 16.81 -25.18 0.90
CA GLU A 389 17.25 -26.33 0.09
C GLU A 389 18.56 -26.05 -0.69
N MET A 390 18.90 -24.77 -0.91
CA MET A 390 20.15 -24.34 -1.54
C MET A 390 21.32 -24.14 -0.55
N ASN A 391 21.16 -24.51 0.71
CA ASN A 391 22.17 -24.33 1.78
C ASN A 391 22.69 -22.91 1.95
N VAL A 392 21.80 -21.92 1.85
CA VAL A 392 22.15 -20.50 1.92
C VAL A 392 22.87 -20.13 3.23
N PHE A 393 22.72 -20.92 4.30
CA PHE A 393 23.39 -20.71 5.57
C PHE A 393 24.92 -20.84 5.48
N GLU A 394 25.42 -21.74 4.64
CA GLU A 394 26.87 -21.93 4.42
C GLU A 394 27.51 -20.70 3.74
N ALA A 395 26.75 -19.98 2.92
CA ALA A 395 27.17 -18.76 2.24
C ALA A 395 26.91 -17.46 3.04
N LEU A 396 26.57 -17.57 4.34
CA LEU A 396 26.12 -16.45 5.18
C LEU A 396 27.02 -15.22 5.08
N GLY A 397 28.34 -15.39 5.24
CA GLY A 397 29.30 -14.29 5.25
C GLY A 397 29.35 -13.53 3.91
N ASP A 398 29.38 -14.24 2.81
CA ASP A 398 29.49 -13.68 1.46
C ASP A 398 28.17 -12.98 1.05
N VAL A 399 27.03 -13.63 1.34
CA VAL A 399 25.70 -13.05 1.09
C VAL A 399 25.52 -11.76 1.88
N LEU A 400 25.82 -11.77 3.18
CA LEU A 400 25.70 -10.57 4.03
C LEU A 400 26.70 -9.48 3.62
N GLY A 401 27.92 -9.83 3.22
CA GLY A 401 28.93 -8.88 2.80
C GLY A 401 28.54 -8.11 1.53
N LEU A 402 27.96 -8.80 0.53
CA LEU A 402 27.47 -8.15 -0.69
C LEU A 402 26.19 -7.35 -0.42
N PHE A 403 25.24 -7.95 0.30
CA PHE A 403 23.95 -7.33 0.62
C PHE A 403 24.11 -6.06 1.45
N ALA A 404 25.07 -6.02 2.36
CA ALA A 404 25.37 -4.86 3.21
C ALA A 404 25.55 -3.58 2.40
N ASN A 405 26.25 -3.65 1.26
CA ASN A 405 26.55 -2.49 0.41
C ASN A 405 25.30 -1.85 -0.20
N ILE A 406 24.29 -2.66 -0.54
CA ILE A 406 23.01 -2.18 -1.09
C ILE A 406 22.10 -1.71 0.05
N ALA A 407 22.02 -2.50 1.11
CA ALA A 407 21.14 -2.25 2.24
C ALA A 407 21.48 -0.94 2.96
N ILE A 408 22.77 -0.71 3.25
CA ILE A 408 23.21 0.53 3.90
C ILE A 408 23.05 1.76 2.99
N ALA A 409 23.25 1.61 1.66
CA ALA A 409 23.03 2.68 0.71
C ALA A 409 21.55 3.13 0.72
N TRP A 410 20.60 2.19 0.74
CA TRP A 410 19.19 2.49 0.87
C TRP A 410 18.85 3.15 2.21
N MET A 411 19.19 2.50 3.33
CA MET A 411 18.84 2.99 4.67
C MET A 411 19.44 4.37 4.93
N MET A 412 20.70 4.60 4.53
CA MET A 412 21.35 5.89 4.75
C MET A 412 20.84 6.99 3.83
N SER A 413 20.34 6.67 2.63
CA SER A 413 19.64 7.65 1.79
C SER A 413 18.33 8.13 2.43
N VAL A 414 17.59 7.21 3.08
CA VAL A 414 16.39 7.54 3.87
C VAL A 414 16.77 8.39 5.09
N VAL A 415 17.78 7.97 5.85
CA VAL A 415 18.27 8.70 7.04
C VAL A 415 18.74 10.10 6.65
N ALA A 416 19.48 10.26 5.55
CA ALA A 416 19.92 11.56 5.06
C ALA A 416 18.74 12.51 4.78
N ASP A 417 17.67 12.01 4.20
CA ASP A 417 16.48 12.83 3.99
C ASP A 417 15.83 13.24 5.32
N LEU A 418 15.69 12.29 6.27
CA LEU A 418 15.03 12.56 7.54
C LEU A 418 15.82 13.50 8.46
N VAL A 419 17.16 13.41 8.46
CA VAL A 419 18.05 14.10 9.41
C VAL A 419 18.71 15.33 8.81
N ILE A 420 18.94 15.37 7.49
CA ILE A 420 19.65 16.46 6.82
C ILE A 420 18.69 17.27 5.93
N ASN A 421 18.04 16.63 4.95
CA ASN A 421 17.23 17.34 3.96
C ASN A 421 16.01 18.04 4.60
N LYS A 422 15.26 17.34 5.46
CA LYS A 422 14.08 17.92 6.12
C LYS A 422 14.41 19.08 7.05
N PRO A 423 15.37 18.97 7.97
CA PRO A 423 15.76 20.10 8.82
C PRO A 423 16.32 21.30 8.06
N LEU A 424 17.03 21.07 6.94
CA LEU A 424 17.56 22.15 6.09
C LEU A 424 16.49 22.73 5.14
N GLY A 425 15.26 22.21 5.14
CA GLY A 425 14.20 22.69 4.22
C GLY A 425 14.40 22.26 2.76
N LEU A 426 15.31 21.32 2.48
CA LEU A 426 15.57 20.78 1.15
C LEU A 426 14.50 19.76 0.72
N SER A 427 13.77 19.19 1.68
CA SER A 427 12.62 18.30 1.45
C SER A 427 11.41 18.76 2.26
N PRO A 428 10.17 18.43 1.82
CA PRO A 428 8.94 18.84 2.51
C PRO A 428 8.88 18.30 3.95
N PRO A 429 8.30 19.05 4.90
CA PRO A 429 8.08 18.55 6.24
C PRO A 429 7.07 17.40 6.23
N GLY A 430 7.28 16.39 7.06
CA GLY A 430 6.40 15.21 7.12
C GLY A 430 6.75 14.13 6.12
N ILE A 431 5.85 13.16 6.01
CA ILE A 431 5.98 12.03 5.06
C ILE A 431 4.72 11.98 4.19
N GLU A 432 4.87 12.29 2.91
CA GLU A 432 3.82 12.07 1.92
C GLU A 432 4.03 10.68 1.29
N PHE A 433 2.97 9.87 1.25
CA PHE A 433 3.04 8.49 0.75
C PHE A 433 2.05 8.21 -0.40
N LYS A 434 1.10 9.14 -0.65
CA LYS A 434 0.01 8.94 -1.63
C LYS A 434 0.53 9.08 -3.06
N ARG A 435 0.17 8.14 -3.93
CA ARG A 435 0.51 8.15 -5.36
C ARG A 435 0.15 9.47 -6.04
N ALA A 436 -1.01 10.02 -5.69
CA ALA A 436 -1.53 11.23 -6.32
C ALA A 436 -0.65 12.47 -6.14
N HIS A 437 0.18 12.52 -5.09
CA HIS A 437 0.99 13.68 -4.74
C HIS A 437 2.47 13.51 -5.04
N LEU A 438 2.95 12.27 -5.23
CA LEU A 438 4.38 11.98 -5.43
C LEU A 438 4.74 11.91 -6.91
N TRP A 439 5.97 12.33 -7.23
CA TRP A 439 6.62 11.92 -8.47
C TRP A 439 6.80 10.41 -8.51
N ASP A 440 6.79 9.82 -9.69
CA ASP A 440 7.01 8.38 -9.83
C ASP A 440 8.45 8.01 -9.44
N ILE A 441 9.44 8.75 -9.93
CA ILE A 441 10.83 8.61 -9.48
C ILE A 441 11.30 9.94 -8.92
N ASN A 442 11.85 9.90 -7.71
CA ASN A 442 12.58 11.03 -7.16
C ASN A 442 14.10 10.76 -7.25
N PRO A 443 14.84 11.54 -8.02
CA PRO A 443 16.28 11.31 -8.22
C PRO A 443 17.11 11.51 -6.94
N VAL A 444 16.58 12.15 -5.91
CA VAL A 444 17.33 12.40 -4.66
C VAL A 444 17.65 11.09 -3.96
N GLY A 445 16.62 10.31 -3.58
CA GLY A 445 16.81 9.04 -2.89
C GLY A 445 17.32 7.94 -3.81
N VAL A 446 16.68 7.80 -4.99
CA VAL A 446 17.07 6.75 -5.96
C VAL A 446 18.48 7.00 -6.48
N GLY A 447 18.85 8.25 -6.80
CA GLY A 447 20.18 8.60 -7.29
C GLY A 447 21.25 8.44 -6.21
N ALA A 448 20.97 8.89 -4.98
CA ALA A 448 21.91 8.73 -3.86
C ALA A 448 22.18 7.25 -3.55
N MET A 449 21.11 6.43 -3.48
CA MET A 449 21.23 4.98 -3.28
C MET A 449 21.99 4.31 -4.42
N ALA A 450 21.67 4.62 -5.67
CA ALA A 450 22.34 4.02 -6.83
C ALA A 450 23.83 4.37 -6.86
N LEU A 451 24.18 5.64 -6.67
CA LEU A 451 25.57 6.09 -6.62
C LEU A 451 26.34 5.42 -5.47
N ALA A 452 25.75 5.36 -4.28
CA ALA A 452 26.35 4.73 -3.12
C ALA A 452 26.55 3.23 -3.32
N SER A 453 25.54 2.53 -3.88
CA SER A 453 25.64 1.09 -4.19
C SER A 453 26.72 0.81 -5.23
N VAL A 454 26.78 1.57 -6.32
CA VAL A 454 27.78 1.36 -7.37
C VAL A 454 29.20 1.57 -6.82
N LEU A 455 29.44 2.66 -6.09
CA LEU A 455 30.77 2.94 -5.53
C LEU A 455 31.17 1.90 -4.48
N SER A 456 30.25 1.48 -3.63
CA SER A 456 30.55 0.50 -2.59
C SER A 456 30.74 -0.91 -3.14
N ILE A 457 29.95 -1.33 -4.12
CA ILE A 457 30.11 -2.63 -4.77
C ILE A 457 31.44 -2.67 -5.55
N THR A 458 31.80 -1.62 -6.27
CA THR A 458 33.11 -1.55 -6.95
C THR A 458 34.28 -1.57 -5.96
N ALA A 459 34.11 -0.92 -4.80
CA ALA A 459 35.09 -1.03 -3.71
C ALA A 459 35.13 -2.46 -3.13
N HIS A 460 34.00 -3.09 -2.87
CA HIS A 460 33.89 -4.47 -2.37
C HIS A 460 34.59 -5.47 -3.32
N LEU A 461 34.53 -5.24 -4.62
CA LEU A 461 35.23 -6.03 -5.62
C LEU A 461 36.76 -5.78 -5.66
N GLY A 462 37.25 -4.88 -4.82
CA GLY A 462 38.68 -4.59 -4.72
C GLY A 462 39.24 -3.64 -5.77
N MET A 463 38.40 -3.00 -6.60
CA MET A 463 38.86 -2.09 -7.66
C MET A 463 39.55 -0.81 -7.15
N PHE A 464 39.27 -0.43 -5.90
CA PHE A 464 39.87 0.74 -5.22
C PHE A 464 40.96 0.36 -4.19
N GLY A 465 41.41 -0.91 -4.23
CA GLY A 465 42.41 -1.45 -3.33
C GLY A 465 41.85 -2.09 -2.06
N PRO A 466 42.74 -2.78 -1.29
CA PRO A 466 42.29 -3.64 -0.18
C PRO A 466 41.60 -2.88 0.96
N LEU A 467 42.06 -1.65 1.25
CA LEU A 467 41.44 -0.85 2.31
C LEU A 467 40.02 -0.41 1.95
N ALA A 468 39.78 0.04 0.70
CA ALA A 468 38.45 0.38 0.24
C ALA A 468 37.52 -0.83 0.18
N GLN A 469 38.05 -2.00 -0.18
CA GLN A 469 37.34 -3.27 -0.14
C GLN A 469 36.83 -3.60 1.27
N ALA A 470 37.71 -3.51 2.26
CA ALA A 470 37.35 -3.78 3.66
C ALA A 470 36.29 -2.82 4.19
N PHE A 471 36.33 -1.54 3.81
CA PHE A 471 35.38 -0.52 4.26
C PHE A 471 34.26 -0.21 3.25
N SER A 472 33.93 -1.12 2.36
CA SER A 472 32.96 -0.87 1.29
C SER A 472 31.60 -0.41 1.81
N ALA A 473 31.08 -0.97 2.91
CA ALA A 473 29.83 -0.54 3.52
C ALA A 473 29.89 0.90 4.08
N LEU A 474 31.04 1.35 4.61
CA LEU A 474 31.22 2.75 5.04
C LEU A 474 31.30 3.71 3.84
N ILE A 475 31.83 3.25 2.71
CA ILE A 475 31.78 4.02 1.45
C ILE A 475 30.32 4.23 1.03
N ALA A 476 29.48 3.18 1.10
CA ALA A 476 28.04 3.32 0.84
C ALA A 476 27.37 4.32 1.79
N LEU A 477 27.66 4.20 3.10
CA LEU A 477 27.14 5.11 4.13
C LEU A 477 27.51 6.58 3.84
N GLY A 478 28.80 6.85 3.69
CA GLY A 478 29.30 8.21 3.46
C GLY A 478 28.78 8.81 2.15
N THR A 479 28.77 8.00 1.08
CA THR A 479 28.26 8.44 -0.23
C THR A 479 26.77 8.77 -0.16
N ALA A 480 25.94 7.93 0.47
CA ALA A 480 24.50 8.18 0.60
C ALA A 480 24.20 9.46 1.41
N LEU A 481 24.90 9.64 2.55
CA LEU A 481 24.76 10.83 3.40
C LEU A 481 25.14 12.14 2.70
N VAL A 482 26.11 12.10 1.78
CA VAL A 482 26.58 13.29 1.03
C VAL A 482 25.77 13.48 -0.24
N ALA A 483 25.51 12.41 -1.00
CA ALA A 483 24.84 12.51 -2.29
C ALA A 483 23.37 12.93 -2.17
N SER A 484 22.63 12.45 -1.14
CA SER A 484 21.23 12.80 -0.96
C SER A 484 21.01 14.31 -0.76
N PRO A 485 21.69 15.00 0.17
CA PRO A 485 21.58 16.45 0.30
C PRO A 485 22.05 17.23 -0.94
N LEU A 486 23.14 16.80 -1.58
CA LEU A 486 23.63 17.44 -2.78
C LEU A 486 22.62 17.37 -3.94
N LEU A 487 21.99 16.20 -4.13
CA LEU A 487 20.94 16.02 -5.14
C LEU A 487 19.67 16.81 -4.78
N ALA A 488 19.29 16.84 -3.50
CA ALA A 488 18.16 17.64 -3.04
C ALA A 488 18.38 19.14 -3.29
N TRP A 489 19.60 19.63 -2.97
CA TRP A 489 19.98 21.01 -3.23
C TRP A 489 20.03 21.32 -4.75
N ALA A 490 20.67 20.45 -5.54
CA ALA A 490 20.81 20.65 -6.99
C ALA A 490 19.45 20.63 -7.72
N THR A 491 18.48 19.89 -7.20
CA THR A 491 17.12 19.80 -7.76
C THR A 491 16.14 20.82 -7.15
N GLY A 492 16.58 21.59 -6.15
CA GLY A 492 15.73 22.54 -5.42
C GLY A 492 14.50 21.88 -4.77
N GLY A 493 14.57 20.59 -4.43
CA GLY A 493 13.47 19.84 -3.84
C GLY A 493 12.27 19.57 -4.77
N LYS A 494 12.38 19.87 -6.06
CA LYS A 494 11.29 19.80 -7.05
C LYS A 494 10.61 18.42 -7.14
N TYR A 495 11.37 17.35 -6.97
CA TYR A 495 10.91 15.98 -7.22
C TYR A 495 10.24 15.28 -6.02
N TYR A 496 10.07 15.99 -4.89
CA TYR A 496 9.37 15.42 -3.74
C TYR A 496 7.85 15.39 -3.92
N LEU A 497 7.28 16.53 -4.35
CA LEU A 497 5.84 16.66 -4.53
C LEU A 497 5.51 17.03 -5.97
N ALA A 498 4.64 16.27 -6.61
CA ALA A 498 4.14 16.51 -7.96
C ALA A 498 3.01 17.55 -7.97
N ARG A 499 2.25 17.61 -6.87
CA ARG A 499 1.23 18.62 -6.60
C ARG A 499 1.14 18.89 -5.10
N GLY A 500 0.61 20.05 -4.71
CA GLY A 500 0.39 20.41 -3.30
C GLY A 500 -0.49 19.38 -2.58
N SER A 501 -0.21 19.13 -1.31
CA SER A 501 -1.10 18.31 -0.47
C SER A 501 -2.42 19.03 -0.28
N ASP A 502 -3.53 18.31 -0.39
CA ASP A 502 -4.90 18.85 -0.17
C ASP A 502 -5.12 19.38 1.26
N GLU A 503 -4.18 19.17 2.17
CA GLU A 503 -4.17 19.70 3.53
C GLU A 503 -3.97 21.22 3.60
N HIS A 504 -3.30 21.83 2.61
CA HIS A 504 -3.05 23.28 2.58
C HIS A 504 -4.18 24.06 1.93
N HIS A 505 -5.01 23.44 1.13
CA HIS A 505 -6.25 24.04 0.65
C HIS A 505 -7.34 23.64 1.65
N GLY A 506 -7.52 24.54 2.62
CA GLY A 506 -8.41 24.32 3.76
C GLY A 506 -9.66 23.57 3.35
N ALA A 507 -10.00 22.54 4.07
CA ALA A 507 -11.06 21.55 3.89
C ALA A 507 -12.47 22.07 3.48
N VAL A 508 -12.54 23.22 2.86
CA VAL A 508 -13.76 23.94 2.45
C VAL A 508 -14.08 23.72 0.96
N ALA A 509 -13.08 23.40 0.12
CA ALA A 509 -13.27 23.42 -1.33
C ALA A 509 -13.79 22.13 -1.98
N PHE A 510 -13.74 20.97 -1.30
CA PHE A 510 -13.99 19.67 -1.95
C PHE A 510 -15.10 18.82 -1.32
N ALA A 511 -16.09 19.45 -0.72
CA ALA A 511 -17.35 18.74 -0.50
C ALA A 511 -18.17 18.85 -1.80
N PRO A 512 -18.61 17.74 -2.42
CA PRO A 512 -19.65 17.84 -3.45
C PRO A 512 -20.82 18.57 -2.81
N ALA A 513 -21.38 19.56 -3.50
CA ALA A 513 -22.51 20.31 -3.02
C ALA A 513 -23.63 19.30 -2.68
N GLY A 514 -23.87 19.08 -1.38
CA GLY A 514 -24.94 18.21 -0.88
C GLY A 514 -24.56 16.95 -0.11
N GLY A 515 -23.26 16.58 0.05
CA GLY A 515 -22.89 15.41 0.84
C GLY A 515 -22.69 15.73 2.34
N PRO A 516 -23.17 14.89 3.29
CA PRO A 516 -22.96 15.12 4.71
C PRO A 516 -21.47 14.99 5.04
N ARG A 517 -20.90 16.06 5.63
CA ARG A 517 -19.57 16.00 6.24
C ARG A 517 -19.68 15.23 7.56
N THR A 518 -19.40 13.93 7.52
CA THR A 518 -19.39 13.14 8.76
C THR A 518 -18.10 13.41 9.51
N VAL A 519 -18.23 14.03 10.65
CA VAL A 519 -17.17 14.18 11.64
C VAL A 519 -17.36 13.11 12.68
N ARG A 520 -16.42 12.16 12.76
CA ARG A 520 -16.41 11.17 13.83
C ARG A 520 -15.43 11.57 14.92
N TRP A 521 -15.82 11.29 16.16
CA TRP A 521 -14.98 11.48 17.33
C TRP A 521 -14.34 10.14 17.68
N ALA A 522 -13.01 10.07 17.72
CA ALA A 522 -12.29 8.92 18.24
C ALA A 522 -11.88 9.20 19.69
N LYS A 523 -12.15 8.24 20.58
CA LYS A 523 -11.68 8.29 21.96
C LYS A 523 -10.18 8.01 21.95
N VAL A 524 -9.40 8.96 22.43
CA VAL A 524 -7.98 8.78 22.72
C VAL A 524 -7.85 8.20 24.12
N GLU A 525 -6.84 7.38 24.42
CA GLU A 525 -6.62 6.72 25.73
C GLU A 525 -6.57 7.69 26.92
N THR A 526 -6.36 8.97 26.67
CA THR A 526 -6.40 10.04 27.69
C THR A 526 -7.81 10.45 28.11
N GLY A 527 -8.86 9.80 27.62
CA GLY A 527 -10.27 10.19 27.89
C GLY A 527 -10.75 11.41 27.10
N SER A 528 -9.88 12.06 26.32
CA SER A 528 -10.26 13.15 25.43
C SER A 528 -10.75 12.61 24.08
N TYR A 529 -11.62 13.38 23.42
CA TYR A 529 -12.09 13.07 22.07
C TYR A 529 -11.39 13.96 21.05
N GLN A 530 -10.75 13.35 20.06
CA GLN A 530 -10.16 14.09 18.95
C GLN A 530 -11.09 14.05 17.73
N ARG A 531 -11.29 15.21 17.11
CA ARG A 531 -12.11 15.34 15.90
C ARG A 531 -11.35 14.81 14.71
N LEU A 532 -11.76 13.65 14.15
CA LEU A 532 -11.20 13.08 12.95
C LEU A 532 -12.03 13.51 11.74
N LYS A 533 -11.37 14.04 10.70
CA LYS A 533 -12.01 14.28 9.41
C LYS A 533 -12.08 12.93 8.68
N VAL A 534 -13.29 12.45 8.47
CA VAL A 534 -13.57 11.23 7.72
C VAL A 534 -14.20 11.61 6.39
N GLN A 535 -13.76 10.98 5.30
CA GLN A 535 -14.25 11.18 3.95
C GLN A 535 -14.62 9.86 3.31
N HIS A 536 -15.61 9.87 2.40
CA HIS A 536 -16.00 8.72 1.60
C HIS A 536 -15.14 8.62 0.33
N CYS A 537 -14.64 7.43 0.05
CA CYS A 537 -14.00 7.13 -1.23
C CYS A 537 -15.05 6.95 -2.31
N VAL A 538 -14.96 7.70 -3.43
CA VAL A 538 -15.93 7.61 -4.54
C VAL A 538 -15.89 6.29 -5.31
N ILE A 539 -14.87 5.43 -5.10
CA ILE A 539 -14.72 4.14 -5.79
C ILE A 539 -15.19 2.98 -4.93
N CYS A 540 -14.68 2.82 -3.69
CA CYS A 540 -15.05 1.70 -2.82
C CYS A 540 -16.16 2.03 -1.83
N GLU A 541 -16.63 3.28 -1.80
CA GLU A 541 -17.71 3.79 -0.95
C GLU A 541 -17.49 3.59 0.56
N ARG A 542 -16.24 3.38 0.98
CA ARG A 542 -15.86 3.23 2.39
C ARG A 542 -15.35 4.54 2.97
N GLU A 543 -15.46 4.67 4.27
CA GLU A 543 -14.99 5.83 5.03
C GLU A 543 -13.53 5.68 5.45
N TYR A 544 -12.75 6.74 5.24
CA TYR A 544 -11.33 6.81 5.60
C TYR A 544 -10.97 8.14 6.25
N GLU A 545 -9.90 8.13 7.05
CA GLU A 545 -9.34 9.36 7.62
C GLU A 545 -8.73 10.25 6.53
N GLY A 546 -8.79 11.58 6.73
CA GLY A 546 -8.32 12.56 5.74
C GLY A 546 -6.90 12.34 5.21
N PRO A 547 -5.90 11.98 6.05
CA PRO A 547 -4.55 11.69 5.56
C PRO A 547 -4.45 10.56 4.54
N ASP A 548 -5.41 9.61 4.51
CA ASP A 548 -5.48 8.50 3.56
C ASP A 548 -6.19 8.86 2.26
N MET A 549 -6.73 10.08 2.14
CA MET A 549 -7.56 10.50 1.02
C MET A 549 -6.81 11.50 0.14
N ALA A 550 -7.09 11.45 -1.17
CA ALA A 550 -6.65 12.44 -2.14
C ALA A 550 -7.79 12.74 -3.13
N HIS A 551 -7.82 13.95 -3.68
CA HIS A 551 -8.76 14.28 -4.75
C HIS A 551 -8.28 13.69 -6.09
N CYS A 552 -9.17 12.98 -6.79
CA CYS A 552 -8.90 12.42 -8.12
C CYS A 552 -9.70 13.16 -9.19
N PRO A 553 -9.05 13.90 -10.12
CA PRO A 553 -9.75 14.61 -11.18
C PRO A 553 -10.43 13.67 -12.18
N ALA A 554 -9.88 12.46 -12.39
CA ALA A 554 -10.49 11.47 -13.29
C ALA A 554 -11.85 10.96 -12.81
N TYR A 555 -12.05 10.91 -11.50
CA TYR A 555 -13.30 10.50 -10.85
C TYR A 555 -14.09 11.66 -10.24
N GLN A 556 -13.58 12.89 -10.34
CA GLN A 556 -14.17 14.10 -9.75
C GLN A 556 -14.58 13.90 -8.28
N GLY A 557 -13.68 13.35 -7.47
CA GLY A 557 -13.99 13.11 -6.07
C GLY A 557 -12.82 12.58 -5.23
N ALA A 558 -13.08 12.43 -3.94
CA ALA A 558 -12.10 11.91 -3.00
C ALA A 558 -11.90 10.39 -3.19
N ILE A 559 -10.64 9.97 -3.31
CA ILE A 559 -10.25 8.56 -3.49
C ILE A 559 -9.28 8.16 -2.36
N CYS A 560 -9.46 6.97 -1.80
CA CYS A 560 -8.52 6.45 -0.81
C CYS A 560 -7.19 6.01 -1.44
N SER A 561 -6.10 5.97 -0.66
CA SER A 561 -4.77 5.59 -1.14
C SER A 561 -4.75 4.19 -1.76
N LEU A 562 -5.52 3.23 -1.22
CA LEU A 562 -5.62 1.88 -1.77
C LEU A 562 -6.26 1.87 -3.17
N CYS A 563 -7.43 2.52 -3.34
CA CYS A 563 -8.06 2.62 -4.64
C CYS A 563 -7.18 3.38 -5.64
N CYS A 564 -6.49 4.45 -5.20
CA CYS A 564 -5.55 5.21 -6.02
C CYS A 564 -4.36 4.36 -6.47
N THR A 565 -3.80 3.54 -5.58
CA THR A 565 -2.67 2.64 -5.90
C THR A 565 -3.06 1.57 -6.93
N LEU A 566 -4.25 0.99 -6.79
CA LEU A 566 -4.71 -0.11 -7.63
C LEU A 566 -5.40 0.33 -8.93
N ASP A 567 -5.64 1.64 -9.13
CA ASP A 567 -6.28 2.12 -10.33
C ASP A 567 -5.27 2.46 -11.43
N ALA A 568 -5.33 1.68 -12.51
CA ALA A 568 -4.54 1.91 -13.71
C ALA A 568 -5.26 2.81 -14.74
N ARG A 569 -6.60 2.97 -14.64
CA ARG A 569 -7.43 3.64 -15.66
C ARG A 569 -7.28 5.16 -15.66
N CYS A 570 -6.92 5.74 -14.53
CA CYS A 570 -6.79 7.20 -14.43
C CYS A 570 -5.62 7.78 -15.22
N GLY A 571 -4.63 6.94 -15.61
CA GLY A 571 -3.46 7.38 -16.38
C GLY A 571 -2.65 8.51 -15.74
N ASP A 572 -2.71 8.63 -14.42
CA ASP A 572 -2.06 9.70 -13.64
C ASP A 572 -2.43 11.13 -14.09
N LEU A 573 -3.69 11.34 -14.53
CA LEU A 573 -4.19 12.66 -14.97
C LEU A 573 -3.97 13.78 -13.93
N CYS A 574 -3.89 13.42 -12.65
CA CYS A 574 -3.60 14.38 -11.57
C CYS A 574 -2.15 14.88 -11.54
N LYS A 575 -1.23 14.18 -12.22
CA LYS A 575 0.21 14.49 -12.25
C LYS A 575 0.87 14.12 -13.59
N PRO A 576 0.40 14.61 -14.76
CA PRO A 576 0.83 14.15 -16.08
C PRO A 576 2.34 14.37 -16.33
N HIS A 577 2.94 15.41 -15.73
CA HIS A 577 4.36 15.74 -15.84
C HIS A 577 5.26 14.89 -14.92
N ALA A 578 4.70 14.23 -13.92
CA ALA A 578 5.43 13.48 -12.89
C ALA A 578 5.32 11.96 -13.05
N SER A 579 4.66 11.48 -14.11
CA SER A 579 4.55 10.06 -14.42
C SER A 579 5.88 9.48 -14.92
N LEU A 580 6.12 8.19 -14.68
CA LEU A 580 7.33 7.49 -15.09
C LEU A 580 7.61 7.65 -16.60
N SER A 581 6.56 7.54 -17.43
CA SER A 581 6.69 7.70 -18.89
C SER A 581 7.15 9.11 -19.27
N SER A 582 6.62 10.13 -18.62
CA SER A 582 6.98 11.53 -18.83
C SER A 582 8.43 11.81 -18.38
N GLN A 583 8.81 11.31 -17.20
CA GLN A 583 10.18 11.42 -16.68
C GLN A 583 11.18 10.71 -17.59
N TRP A 584 10.88 9.47 -18.00
CA TRP A 584 11.73 8.68 -18.87
C TRP A 584 11.92 9.33 -20.24
N SER A 585 10.85 9.78 -20.87
CA SER A 585 10.91 10.49 -22.14
C SER A 585 11.71 11.81 -22.01
N GLY A 586 11.60 12.50 -20.87
CA GLY A 586 12.41 13.68 -20.55
C GLY A 586 13.92 13.38 -20.50
N VAL A 587 14.32 12.30 -19.79
CA VAL A 587 15.73 11.85 -19.71
C VAL A 587 16.25 11.46 -21.08
N LEU A 588 15.47 10.69 -21.85
CA LEU A 588 15.88 10.27 -23.18
C LEU A 588 16.04 11.45 -24.15
N ARG A 589 15.15 12.44 -24.10
CA ARG A 589 15.25 13.65 -24.90
C ARG A 589 16.45 14.52 -24.52
N TRP A 590 16.88 14.46 -23.26
CA TRP A 590 18.09 15.13 -22.81
C TRP A 590 19.36 14.39 -23.26
N LEU A 591 19.36 13.03 -23.22
CA LEU A 591 20.52 12.21 -23.51
C LEU A 591 20.74 12.01 -25.01
N LEU A 592 19.68 11.93 -25.82
CA LEU A 592 19.73 11.52 -27.21
C LEU A 592 19.53 12.71 -28.16
N PRO A 593 20.23 12.72 -29.32
CA PRO A 593 20.10 13.78 -30.30
C PRO A 593 18.67 13.84 -30.88
N ARG A 594 18.23 15.03 -31.27
CA ARG A 594 16.85 15.29 -31.75
C ARG A 594 16.41 14.37 -32.92
N ARG A 595 17.36 13.90 -33.73
CA ARG A 595 17.07 12.99 -34.85
C ARG A 595 16.52 11.62 -34.39
N SER A 596 16.87 11.15 -33.19
CA SER A 596 16.47 9.86 -32.65
C SER A 596 15.09 9.89 -31.95
N TRP A 597 14.52 11.07 -31.66
CA TRP A 597 13.32 11.21 -30.85
C TRP A 597 12.10 10.51 -31.44
N ARG A 598 11.97 10.51 -32.81
CA ARG A 598 10.85 9.82 -33.46
C ARG A 598 10.86 8.29 -33.32
N TYR A 599 12.00 7.70 -32.98
CA TYR A 599 12.13 6.26 -32.75
C TYR A 599 11.88 5.89 -31.28
N LEU A 600 11.95 6.85 -30.34
CA LEU A 600 11.75 6.61 -28.93
C LEU A 600 10.30 6.25 -28.59
N ASP A 601 9.34 6.71 -29.38
CA ASP A 601 7.93 6.43 -29.15
C ASP A 601 7.49 5.09 -29.75
N THR A 602 8.42 4.33 -30.37
CA THR A 602 8.13 3.00 -30.93
C THR A 602 8.41 1.88 -29.92
N GLY A 603 7.67 0.77 -30.02
CA GLY A 603 7.92 -0.41 -29.18
C GLY A 603 9.35 -0.95 -29.34
N LEU A 604 9.87 -0.95 -30.56
CA LEU A 604 11.24 -1.34 -30.81
C LEU A 604 12.26 -0.43 -30.13
N GLY A 605 11.99 0.89 -30.12
CA GLY A 605 12.84 1.86 -29.42
C GLY A 605 12.90 1.59 -27.92
N HIS A 606 11.76 1.34 -27.30
CA HIS A 606 11.69 0.98 -25.87
C HIS A 606 12.39 -0.33 -25.55
N PHE A 607 12.24 -1.35 -26.42
CA PHE A 607 12.96 -2.62 -26.29
C PHE A 607 14.48 -2.44 -26.36
N LEU A 608 14.97 -1.71 -27.37
CA LEU A 608 16.42 -1.46 -27.53
C LEU A 608 17.01 -0.69 -26.37
N LEU A 609 16.28 0.28 -25.85
CA LEU A 609 16.70 1.04 -24.66
C LEU A 609 16.75 0.17 -23.40
N LEU A 610 15.77 -0.70 -23.22
CA LEU A 610 15.73 -1.65 -22.11
C LEU A 610 16.90 -2.63 -22.20
N MET A 611 17.19 -3.16 -23.39
CA MET A 611 18.33 -4.04 -23.62
C MET A 611 19.67 -3.33 -23.43
N LEU A 612 19.77 -2.05 -23.78
CA LEU A 612 20.97 -1.24 -23.53
C LEU A 612 21.34 -1.15 -22.05
N VAL A 613 20.36 -1.27 -21.16
CA VAL A 613 20.56 -1.33 -19.70
C VAL A 613 20.79 -2.77 -19.23
N ILE A 614 20.00 -3.72 -19.69
CA ILE A 614 20.03 -5.13 -19.23
C ILE A 614 21.34 -5.79 -19.62
N VAL A 615 21.81 -5.62 -20.85
CA VAL A 615 23.03 -6.29 -21.36
C VAL A 615 24.27 -5.96 -20.54
N PRO A 616 24.62 -4.68 -20.31
CA PRO A 616 25.78 -4.37 -19.48
C PRO A 616 25.58 -4.73 -18.00
N LEU A 617 24.37 -4.63 -17.47
CA LEU A 617 24.08 -5.04 -16.10
C LEU A 617 24.35 -6.53 -15.89
N LEU A 618 23.83 -7.38 -16.77
CA LEU A 618 24.09 -8.82 -16.74
C LEU A 618 25.57 -9.12 -16.97
N ALA A 619 26.23 -8.39 -17.89
CA ALA A 619 27.65 -8.57 -18.14
C ALA A 619 28.51 -8.26 -16.89
N VAL A 620 28.14 -7.21 -16.15
CA VAL A 620 28.82 -6.88 -14.88
C VAL A 620 28.58 -7.99 -13.85
N VAL A 621 27.33 -8.43 -13.65
CA VAL A 621 26.99 -9.48 -12.67
C VAL A 621 27.75 -10.77 -13.00
N PHE A 622 27.68 -11.25 -14.24
CA PHE A 622 28.40 -12.46 -14.65
C PHE A 622 29.93 -12.30 -14.61
N GLY A 623 30.43 -11.12 -14.94
CA GLY A 623 31.85 -10.79 -14.81
C GLY A 623 32.34 -10.84 -13.36
N VAL A 624 31.52 -10.34 -12.43
CA VAL A 624 31.82 -10.40 -11.00
C VAL A 624 31.84 -11.84 -10.50
N LEU A 625 30.79 -12.61 -10.80
CA LEU A 625 30.69 -14.02 -10.40
C LEU A 625 31.85 -14.83 -11.00
N TYR A 626 32.20 -14.60 -12.25
CA TYR A 626 33.35 -15.26 -12.89
C TYR A 626 34.68 -14.91 -12.20
N GLN A 627 34.87 -13.65 -11.81
CA GLN A 627 36.07 -13.21 -11.09
C GLN A 627 36.14 -13.83 -9.69
N GLN A 628 35.02 -13.96 -9.01
CA GLN A 628 34.91 -14.56 -7.68
C GLN A 628 35.28 -16.05 -7.74
N GLU A 629 34.72 -16.80 -8.69
CA GLU A 629 35.07 -18.20 -8.92
C GLU A 629 36.53 -18.38 -9.30
N LEU A 630 37.07 -17.47 -10.11
CA LEU A 630 38.48 -17.53 -10.53
C LEU A 630 39.44 -17.36 -9.34
N ARG A 631 39.08 -16.52 -8.36
CA ARG A 631 39.85 -16.34 -7.10
C ARG A 631 39.77 -17.58 -6.20
N ALA A 632 38.58 -18.12 -6.00
CA ALA A 632 38.36 -19.32 -5.23
C ALA A 632 39.16 -20.52 -5.78
N PHE A 633 39.20 -20.69 -7.11
CA PHE A 633 40.05 -21.69 -7.75
C PHE A 633 41.53 -21.41 -7.62
N GLY A 634 41.99 -20.14 -7.58
CA GLY A 634 43.38 -19.78 -7.39
C GLY A 634 43.91 -20.12 -6.00
N GLU A 635 43.10 -19.92 -4.97
CA GLU A 635 43.41 -20.24 -3.59
C GLU A 635 43.45 -21.76 -3.34
N GLY A 636 42.49 -22.53 -3.88
CA GLY A 636 42.49 -24.01 -3.77
C GLY A 636 43.57 -24.72 -4.60
N ALA A 637 44.03 -24.12 -5.69
CA ALA A 637 45.10 -24.69 -6.49
C ALA A 637 46.51 -24.51 -5.85
N LEU A 638 46.68 -23.48 -5.01
CA LEU A 638 47.93 -23.30 -4.26
C LEU A 638 48.11 -24.35 -3.13
N GLU A 639 47.01 -24.85 -2.55
CA GLU A 639 47.08 -25.89 -1.52
C GLU A 639 47.39 -27.29 -2.05
N LEU A 640 47.13 -27.58 -3.35
CA LEU A 640 47.30 -28.89 -3.96
C LEU A 640 48.60 -29.08 -4.77
N ALA A 641 49.44 -28.04 -4.90
CA ALA A 641 50.57 -28.02 -5.80
C ALA A 641 51.83 -28.72 -5.23
N SER A 642 51.90 -30.04 -5.38
CA SER A 642 53.15 -30.78 -5.27
C SER A 642 53.88 -31.09 -6.62
N GLU A 643 53.23 -30.87 -7.80
CA GLU A 643 53.82 -31.03 -9.16
C GLU A 643 53.35 -29.85 -10.06
N ALA A 644 54.23 -28.84 -10.18
CA ALA A 644 53.94 -27.54 -10.76
C ALA A 644 53.47 -27.55 -12.24
N ASP A 645 53.92 -28.46 -13.06
CA ASP A 645 53.60 -28.47 -14.52
C ASP A 645 52.25 -29.10 -14.86
N VAL A 646 51.83 -30.14 -14.09
CA VAL A 646 50.51 -30.76 -14.27
C VAL A 646 49.42 -29.90 -13.70
N ALA A 647 49.70 -29.22 -12.59
CA ALA A 647 48.77 -28.27 -11.97
C ALA A 647 48.53 -27.03 -12.86
N ALA A 648 49.52 -26.52 -13.56
CA ALA A 648 49.39 -25.40 -14.52
C ALA A 648 48.54 -25.76 -15.75
N ALA A 649 48.70 -26.97 -16.31
CA ALA A 649 47.90 -27.43 -17.45
C ALA A 649 46.46 -27.72 -17.06
N LEU A 650 46.18 -28.35 -15.91
CA LEU A 650 44.85 -28.59 -15.38
C LEU A 650 44.15 -27.25 -15.07
N ALA A 651 44.82 -26.28 -14.45
CA ALA A 651 44.29 -24.94 -14.17
C ALA A 651 43.93 -24.20 -15.49
N GLY A 652 44.70 -24.39 -16.56
CA GLY A 652 44.39 -23.83 -17.88
C GLY A 652 43.10 -24.39 -18.48
N VAL A 653 42.93 -25.72 -18.44
CA VAL A 653 41.73 -26.41 -18.97
C VAL A 653 40.49 -26.06 -18.14
N GLN A 654 40.61 -26.01 -16.81
CA GLN A 654 39.53 -25.64 -15.92
C GLN A 654 39.12 -24.19 -16.09
N LYS A 655 40.05 -23.24 -16.27
CA LYS A 655 39.73 -21.83 -16.58
C LYS A 655 38.98 -21.69 -17.91
N LEU A 656 39.34 -22.47 -18.92
CA LEU A 656 38.64 -22.46 -20.23
C LEU A 656 37.22 -23.04 -20.11
N SER A 657 37.04 -24.12 -19.35
CA SER A 657 35.76 -24.73 -19.08
C SER A 657 34.84 -23.78 -18.30
N LEU A 658 35.35 -23.16 -17.21
CA LEU A 658 34.65 -22.19 -16.41
C LEU A 658 34.21 -20.97 -17.25
N ARG A 659 35.13 -20.41 -18.07
CA ARG A 659 34.81 -19.30 -18.98
C ARG A 659 33.72 -19.67 -19.97
N SER A 660 33.77 -20.87 -20.55
CA SER A 660 32.74 -21.32 -21.47
C SER A 660 31.39 -21.55 -20.81
N GLY A 661 31.36 -22.07 -19.58
CA GLY A 661 30.17 -22.23 -18.76
C GLY A 661 29.48 -20.89 -18.43
N PHE A 662 30.25 -19.93 -17.93
CA PHE A 662 29.74 -18.59 -17.65
C PHE A 662 29.25 -17.86 -18.90
N LEU A 663 29.97 -17.97 -20.04
CA LEU A 663 29.53 -17.37 -21.29
C LEU A 663 28.22 -17.98 -21.80
N LYS A 664 28.06 -19.31 -21.74
CA LYS A 664 26.82 -20.00 -22.12
C LYS A 664 25.65 -19.59 -21.22
N ALA A 665 25.86 -19.52 -19.89
CA ALA A 665 24.86 -19.10 -18.93
C ALA A 665 24.46 -17.63 -19.14
N TYR A 666 25.44 -16.74 -19.38
CA TYR A 666 25.19 -15.34 -19.74
C TYR A 666 24.35 -15.22 -21.03
N MET A 667 24.71 -15.92 -22.08
CA MET A 667 23.97 -15.88 -23.34
C MET A 667 22.57 -16.46 -23.22
N ALA A 668 22.38 -17.55 -22.48
CA ALA A 668 21.06 -18.12 -22.20
C ALA A 668 20.16 -17.13 -21.42
N LEU A 669 20.70 -16.50 -20.36
CA LEU A 669 19.98 -15.53 -19.59
C LEU A 669 19.68 -14.25 -20.39
N LEU A 670 20.59 -13.84 -21.27
CA LEU A 670 20.38 -12.71 -22.18
C LEU A 670 19.21 -12.96 -23.14
N VAL A 671 19.12 -14.17 -23.71
CA VAL A 671 18.00 -14.56 -24.58
C VAL A 671 16.68 -14.54 -23.80
N ILE A 672 16.65 -15.11 -22.59
CA ILE A 672 15.48 -15.11 -21.72
C ILE A 672 15.07 -13.68 -21.38
N ALA A 673 16.04 -12.86 -20.95
CA ALA A 673 15.80 -11.45 -20.64
C ALA A 673 15.29 -10.67 -21.85
N GLY A 674 15.82 -10.94 -23.06
CA GLY A 674 15.36 -10.35 -24.31
C GLY A 674 13.91 -10.71 -24.63
N ILE A 675 13.53 -11.97 -24.48
CA ILE A 675 12.15 -12.45 -24.69
C ILE A 675 11.20 -11.79 -23.67
N VAL A 676 11.58 -11.77 -22.40
CA VAL A 676 10.79 -11.14 -21.34
C VAL A 676 10.66 -9.63 -21.55
N ALA A 677 11.75 -8.95 -21.91
CA ALA A 677 11.73 -7.52 -22.22
C ALA A 677 10.82 -7.21 -23.40
N TRP A 678 10.90 -8.00 -24.47
CA TRP A 678 10.02 -7.85 -25.64
C TRP A 678 8.55 -8.08 -25.28
N TRP A 679 8.27 -9.14 -24.53
CA TRP A 679 6.92 -9.43 -24.04
C TRP A 679 6.37 -8.30 -23.16
N LEU A 680 7.17 -7.74 -22.25
CA LEU A 680 6.80 -6.61 -21.42
C LEU A 680 6.46 -5.36 -22.25
N VAL A 681 7.26 -5.06 -23.27
CA VAL A 681 7.00 -3.92 -24.18
C VAL A 681 5.69 -4.13 -24.94
N LEU A 682 5.47 -5.33 -25.49
CA LEU A 682 4.22 -5.66 -26.18
C LEU A 682 3.01 -5.61 -25.25
N ALA A 683 3.13 -6.17 -24.04
CA ALA A 683 2.07 -6.13 -23.04
C ALA A 683 1.75 -4.69 -22.61
N HIS A 684 2.76 -3.85 -22.48
CA HIS A 684 2.57 -2.43 -22.16
C HIS A 684 1.85 -1.70 -23.30
N GLN A 685 2.25 -1.91 -24.55
CA GLN A 685 1.59 -1.31 -25.73
C GLN A 685 0.15 -1.80 -25.87
N SER A 686 -0.09 -3.10 -25.73
CA SER A 686 -1.44 -3.67 -25.78
C SER A 686 -2.34 -3.08 -24.69
N ARG A 687 -1.83 -2.95 -23.46
CA ARG A 687 -2.55 -2.30 -22.35
C ARG A 687 -2.86 -0.84 -22.66
N LYS A 688 -1.92 -0.09 -23.25
CA LYS A 688 -2.11 1.30 -23.61
C LYS A 688 -3.25 1.46 -24.64
N VAL A 689 -3.22 0.65 -25.71
CA VAL A 689 -4.26 0.64 -26.74
C VAL A 689 -5.62 0.23 -26.17
N ALA A 690 -5.67 -0.84 -25.36
CA ALA A 690 -6.90 -1.26 -24.70
C ALA A 690 -7.45 -0.18 -23.75
N GLN A 691 -6.56 0.52 -23.04
CA GLN A 691 -6.92 1.63 -22.16
C GLN A 691 -7.47 2.84 -22.93
N GLU A 692 -6.83 3.21 -24.06
CA GLU A 692 -7.30 4.30 -24.94
C GLU A 692 -8.68 3.97 -25.51
N GLU A 693 -8.90 2.72 -25.97
CA GLU A 693 -10.20 2.28 -26.46
C GLU A 693 -11.27 2.24 -25.36
N SER A 694 -10.93 1.73 -24.18
CA SER A 694 -11.81 1.75 -23.02
C SER A 694 -12.18 3.18 -22.60
N ASN A 695 -11.22 4.11 -22.62
CA ASN A 695 -11.46 5.51 -22.33
C ASN A 695 -12.37 6.15 -23.39
N ARG A 696 -12.18 5.80 -24.68
CA ARG A 696 -13.02 6.26 -25.78
C ARG A 696 -14.47 5.78 -25.63
N GLN A 697 -14.65 4.49 -25.35
CA GLN A 697 -15.99 3.91 -25.11
C GLN A 697 -16.65 4.54 -23.89
N THR A 698 -15.87 4.76 -22.82
CA THR A 698 -16.34 5.43 -21.62
C THR A 698 -16.82 6.86 -21.93
N HIS A 699 -16.07 7.59 -22.74
CA HIS A 699 -16.44 8.94 -23.15
C HIS A 699 -17.73 8.97 -23.95
N LEU A 700 -17.92 7.99 -24.85
CA LEU A 700 -19.16 7.85 -25.61
C LEU A 700 -20.34 7.54 -24.68
N LEU A 701 -20.17 6.60 -23.74
CA LEU A 701 -21.20 6.25 -22.74
C LEU A 701 -21.57 7.43 -21.83
N VAL A 702 -20.59 8.20 -21.37
CA VAL A 702 -20.85 9.40 -20.55
C VAL A 702 -21.67 10.41 -21.35
N ARG A 703 -21.30 10.64 -22.61
CA ARG A 703 -22.05 11.53 -23.50
C ARG A 703 -23.49 11.04 -23.76
N GLU A 704 -23.66 9.75 -23.94
CA GLU A 704 -25.00 9.14 -24.10
C GLU A 704 -25.84 9.28 -22.82
N ILE A 705 -25.24 9.06 -21.66
CA ILE A 705 -25.91 9.27 -20.36
C ILE A 705 -26.32 10.74 -20.18
N GLU A 706 -25.49 11.69 -20.59
CA GLU A 706 -25.83 13.12 -20.54
C GLU A 706 -26.99 13.45 -21.44
N LEU A 707 -26.99 12.95 -22.70
CA LEU A 707 -28.11 13.11 -23.63
C LEU A 707 -29.41 12.49 -23.10
N HIS A 708 -29.33 11.29 -22.52
CA HIS A 708 -30.51 10.68 -21.87
C HIS A 708 -31.01 11.51 -20.69
N ARG A 709 -30.13 12.04 -19.87
CA ARG A 709 -30.56 12.92 -18.77
C ARG A 709 -31.21 14.20 -19.23
N GLU A 710 -30.72 14.80 -20.31
CA GLU A 710 -31.37 15.99 -20.93
C GLU A 710 -32.74 15.63 -21.49
N THR A 711 -32.86 14.49 -22.17
CA THR A 711 -34.10 13.97 -22.69
C THR A 711 -35.12 13.68 -21.58
N ASP A 712 -34.67 13.04 -20.49
CA ASP A 712 -35.51 12.76 -19.32
C ASP A 712 -36.00 14.05 -18.65
N ARG A 713 -35.11 15.06 -18.50
CA ARG A 713 -35.54 16.37 -17.98
C ARG A 713 -36.55 17.06 -18.85
N ALA A 714 -36.35 17.01 -20.18
CA ALA A 714 -37.31 17.58 -21.14
C ALA A 714 -38.64 16.83 -21.08
N LEU A 715 -38.62 15.50 -20.98
CA LEU A 715 -39.81 14.67 -20.85
C LEU A 715 -40.56 14.95 -19.53
N GLN A 716 -39.86 15.06 -18.42
CA GLN A 716 -40.45 15.41 -17.13
C GLN A 716 -41.09 16.80 -17.16
N ALA A 717 -40.43 17.79 -17.77
CA ALA A 717 -40.99 19.13 -17.95
C ALA A 717 -42.24 19.11 -18.84
N ALA A 718 -42.19 18.38 -19.96
CA ALA A 718 -43.36 18.24 -20.84
C ALA A 718 -44.54 17.53 -20.14
N LYS A 719 -44.23 16.49 -19.35
CA LYS A 719 -45.27 15.79 -18.56
C LYS A 719 -45.91 16.72 -17.52
N GLN A 720 -45.11 17.51 -16.85
CA GLN A 720 -45.62 18.48 -15.86
C GLN A 720 -46.55 19.53 -16.52
N ILE A 721 -46.14 20.08 -17.67
CA ILE A 721 -46.97 21.02 -18.44
C ILE A 721 -48.26 20.35 -18.86
N ALA A 722 -48.23 19.10 -19.31
CA ALA A 722 -49.42 18.36 -19.70
C ALA A 722 -50.35 18.07 -18.51
N GLU A 723 -49.81 17.75 -17.34
CA GLU A 723 -50.58 17.54 -16.11
C GLU A 723 -51.26 18.85 -15.64
N GLU A 724 -50.53 19.97 -15.71
CA GLU A 724 -51.09 21.31 -15.39
C GLU A 724 -52.21 21.71 -16.36
N ALA A 725 -51.98 21.51 -17.69
CA ALA A 725 -53.01 21.77 -18.68
C ALA A 725 -54.25 20.91 -18.49
N ARG A 726 -54.07 19.62 -18.15
CA ARG A 726 -55.16 18.71 -17.84
C ARG A 726 -55.95 19.15 -16.61
N ALA A 727 -55.27 19.58 -15.56
CA ALA A 727 -55.93 20.09 -14.35
C ALA A 727 -56.77 21.33 -14.64
N VAL A 728 -56.24 22.27 -15.43
CA VAL A 728 -56.99 23.47 -15.86
C VAL A 728 -58.22 23.11 -16.71
N ALA A 729 -58.08 22.17 -17.67
CA ALA A 729 -59.18 21.71 -18.48
C ALA A 729 -60.29 21.03 -17.64
N GLU A 730 -59.94 20.21 -16.68
CA GLU A 730 -60.87 19.55 -15.75
C GLU A 730 -61.62 20.56 -14.85
N GLN A 731 -60.92 21.60 -14.37
CA GLN A 731 -61.54 22.70 -13.61
C GLN A 731 -62.51 23.48 -14.50
N ALA A 732 -62.15 23.80 -15.75
CA ALA A 732 -63.04 24.50 -16.69
C ALA A 732 -64.27 23.66 -16.99
N LYS A 733 -64.12 22.35 -17.19
CA LYS A 733 -65.26 21.44 -17.38
C LYS A 733 -66.19 21.41 -16.19
N GLN A 734 -65.63 21.26 -14.95
CA GLN A 734 -66.44 21.27 -13.74
C GLN A 734 -67.21 22.58 -13.58
N ALA A 735 -66.60 23.71 -13.88
CA ALA A 735 -67.27 25.02 -13.84
C ALA A 735 -68.42 25.12 -14.87
N ALA A 736 -68.21 24.62 -16.12
CA ALA A 736 -69.24 24.55 -17.16
C ALA A 736 -70.37 23.63 -16.71
N ASP A 737 -70.06 22.45 -16.14
CA ASP A 737 -71.11 21.52 -15.68
C ASP A 737 -71.90 22.10 -14.50
N GLN A 738 -71.27 22.81 -13.57
CA GLN A 738 -71.94 23.50 -12.49
C GLN A 738 -72.85 24.62 -13.02
N ALA A 739 -72.42 25.44 -14.00
CA ALA A 739 -73.20 26.48 -14.64
C ALA A 739 -74.40 25.93 -15.36
N ASN A 740 -74.22 24.81 -16.07
CA ASN A 740 -75.30 24.15 -16.78
C ASN A 740 -76.39 23.58 -15.86
N GLN A 741 -75.97 22.99 -14.70
CA GLN A 741 -76.85 22.52 -13.68
C GLN A 741 -77.59 23.64 -12.97
N ALA A 742 -76.95 24.79 -12.75
CA ALA A 742 -77.64 25.96 -12.20
C ALA A 742 -78.68 26.54 -13.14
N LYS A 743 -78.36 26.63 -14.46
CA LYS A 743 -79.29 27.04 -15.54
C LYS A 743 -80.49 26.14 -15.53
N SER A 744 -80.34 24.81 -15.50
CA SER A 744 -81.45 23.86 -15.52
C SER A 744 -82.37 23.97 -14.28
N ARG A 745 -81.78 24.15 -13.10
CA ARG A 745 -82.51 24.35 -11.85
C ARG A 745 -83.30 25.66 -11.88
N TYR A 746 -82.71 26.74 -12.40
CA TYR A 746 -83.34 28.02 -12.55
C TYR A 746 -84.60 27.98 -13.49
N ILE A 747 -84.48 27.36 -14.66
CA ILE A 747 -85.61 27.19 -15.63
C ILE A 747 -86.68 26.33 -14.98
N SER A 748 -86.35 25.26 -14.31
CA SER A 748 -87.35 24.39 -13.64
C SER A 748 -88.11 25.13 -12.54
N ALA A 749 -87.47 25.95 -11.69
CA ALA A 749 -88.09 26.72 -10.63
C ALA A 749 -89.02 27.79 -11.26
N ILE A 750 -88.57 28.57 -12.20
CA ILE A 750 -89.40 29.60 -12.87
C ILE A 750 -90.67 28.98 -13.53
N SER A 751 -90.46 27.86 -14.16
CA SER A 751 -91.66 27.19 -14.83
C SER A 751 -92.69 26.76 -13.80
N HIS A 752 -92.26 26.27 -12.63
CA HIS A 752 -93.17 25.91 -11.51
C HIS A 752 -93.85 27.14 -10.94
N GLU A 753 -93.08 28.21 -10.71
CA GLU A 753 -93.68 29.49 -10.22
C GLU A 753 -94.59 30.20 -11.18
N LEU A 754 -94.42 30.07 -12.50
CA LEU A 754 -95.27 30.58 -13.53
C LEU A 754 -96.53 29.71 -13.75
N ARG A 755 -96.42 28.38 -13.68
CA ARG A 755 -97.50 27.44 -13.86
C ARG A 755 -98.62 27.63 -12.85
N THR A 756 -98.23 27.88 -11.58
CA THR A 756 -99.20 27.97 -10.48
C THR A 756 -100.21 29.08 -10.63
N PRO A 757 -99.82 30.37 -10.89
CA PRO A 757 -100.78 31.46 -11.13
C PRO A 757 -101.50 31.32 -12.45
N LEU A 758 -100.87 30.77 -13.51
CA LEU A 758 -101.47 30.57 -14.77
C LEU A 758 -102.53 29.50 -14.72
N ASN A 759 -102.38 28.40 -14.01
CA ASN A 759 -103.37 27.39 -13.78
C ASN A 759 -104.58 27.98 -13.01
N SER A 760 -104.29 28.88 -12.06
CA SER A 760 -105.40 29.58 -11.38
C SER A 760 -106.17 30.49 -12.31
N ILE A 761 -105.48 31.29 -13.24
CA ILE A 761 -106.17 32.14 -14.20
C ILE A 761 -106.98 31.30 -15.18
N LEU A 762 -106.46 30.19 -15.67
CA LEU A 762 -107.13 29.25 -16.55
C LEU A 762 -108.30 28.60 -15.90
N GLY A 763 -108.14 28.19 -14.63
CA GLY A 763 -109.28 27.59 -13.87
C GLY A 763 -110.48 28.55 -13.72
N TYR A 764 -110.16 29.78 -13.33
CA TYR A 764 -111.22 30.82 -13.24
C TYR A 764 -111.86 31.19 -14.61
N ALA A 765 -110.94 31.30 -15.63
CA ALA A 765 -111.43 31.54 -16.97
C ALA A 765 -112.30 30.37 -17.46
N GLN A 766 -112.01 29.12 -17.15
CA GLN A 766 -112.81 27.95 -17.49
C GLN A 766 -114.20 27.99 -16.75
N LEU A 767 -114.17 28.22 -15.42
CA LEU A 767 -115.38 28.34 -14.65
C LEU A 767 -116.29 29.49 -15.16
N MET A 768 -115.69 30.63 -15.55
CA MET A 768 -116.41 31.76 -16.11
C MET A 768 -116.94 31.47 -17.55
N GLY A 769 -116.26 30.58 -18.28
CA GLY A 769 -116.67 30.11 -19.63
C GLY A 769 -117.90 29.18 -19.59
N GLU A 770 -118.06 28.45 -18.48
CA GLU A 770 -119.15 27.48 -18.21
C GLU A 770 -120.38 28.12 -17.50
N ASP A 771 -120.13 29.32 -16.91
CA ASP A 771 -121.23 30.07 -16.22
C ASP A 771 -122.22 30.74 -17.19
N HIS A 772 -123.42 30.25 -17.30
CA HIS A 772 -124.55 30.78 -18.14
C HIS A 772 -125.01 32.20 -17.68
N SER A 773 -124.51 32.71 -16.57
CA SER A 773 -124.87 34.09 -16.13
C SER A 773 -123.98 35.13 -16.77
N VAL A 774 -122.87 34.74 -17.43
CA VAL A 774 -121.90 35.69 -18.09
C VAL A 774 -122.47 36.11 -19.44
N PRO A 775 -122.64 37.43 -19.68
CA PRO A 775 -123.19 37.90 -20.93
C PRO A 775 -122.38 37.50 -22.17
N PRO A 776 -123.02 37.19 -23.33
CA PRO A 776 -122.33 36.64 -24.48
C PRO A 776 -121.14 37.42 -24.99
N HIS A 777 -121.19 38.79 -24.91
CA HIS A 777 -120.04 39.66 -25.32
C HIS A 777 -118.87 39.53 -24.34
N ARG A 778 -119.04 39.03 -23.10
CA ARG A 778 -117.95 38.79 -22.15
C ARG A 778 -117.43 37.35 -22.26
N GLN A 779 -118.20 36.39 -22.66
CA GLN A 779 -117.78 35.03 -22.92
C GLN A 779 -116.71 34.99 -24.02
N GLN A 780 -116.73 35.88 -25.00
CA GLN A 780 -115.68 35.96 -26.02
C GLN A 780 -114.34 36.40 -25.45
N ALA A 781 -114.35 37.38 -24.49
CA ALA A 781 -113.20 37.78 -23.78
C ALA A 781 -112.55 36.68 -22.88
N VAL A 782 -113.45 35.91 -22.20
CA VAL A 782 -113.07 34.76 -21.40
C VAL A 782 -112.44 33.65 -22.28
N ALA A 783 -112.97 33.38 -23.47
CA ALA A 783 -112.37 32.45 -24.46
C ALA A 783 -111.01 32.91 -24.92
N VAL A 784 -110.75 34.20 -25.09
CA VAL A 784 -109.43 34.76 -25.44
C VAL A 784 -108.47 34.59 -24.31
N ILE A 785 -108.86 34.86 -23.04
CA ILE A 785 -108.08 34.68 -21.87
C ILE A 785 -107.69 33.19 -21.71
N LYS A 786 -108.62 32.25 -21.86
CA LYS A 786 -108.43 30.85 -21.83
C LYS A 786 -107.39 30.37 -22.86
N ARG A 787 -107.56 30.76 -24.12
CA ARG A 787 -106.74 30.43 -25.24
C ARG A 787 -105.23 31.00 -25.05
N GLY A 788 -105.18 32.27 -24.60
CA GLY A 788 -103.91 32.92 -24.27
C GLY A 788 -103.13 32.21 -23.15
N GLY A 789 -103.91 31.80 -22.11
CA GLY A 789 -103.33 31.04 -20.95
C GLY A 789 -102.84 29.62 -21.35
N GLU A 790 -103.71 28.92 -22.17
CA GLU A 790 -103.31 27.58 -22.71
C GLU A 790 -102.02 27.70 -23.58
N HIS A 791 -101.97 28.75 -24.37
CA HIS A 791 -100.81 28.99 -25.22
C HIS A 791 -99.56 29.30 -24.37
N LEU A 792 -99.68 30.12 -23.34
CA LEU A 792 -98.59 30.37 -22.38
C LEU A 792 -98.11 29.10 -21.65
N LEU A 793 -99.03 28.24 -21.23
CA LEU A 793 -98.75 26.99 -20.56
C LEU A 793 -97.93 26.06 -21.52
N SER A 794 -98.35 25.95 -22.78
CA SER A 794 -97.67 25.18 -23.80
C SER A 794 -96.26 25.71 -24.07
N LEU A 795 -95.98 27.00 -24.04
CA LEU A 795 -94.69 27.63 -24.21
C LEU A 795 -93.74 27.33 -22.99
N ILE A 796 -94.27 27.37 -21.76
CA ILE A 796 -93.58 27.04 -20.55
C ILE A 796 -93.20 25.55 -20.57
N GLU A 797 -94.12 24.67 -20.96
CA GLU A 797 -93.85 23.22 -21.06
C GLU A 797 -92.84 22.91 -22.19
N GLY A 798 -92.91 23.62 -23.31
CA GLY A 798 -91.90 23.47 -24.38
C GLY A 798 -90.53 23.91 -23.95
N THR A 799 -90.47 25.04 -23.25
CA THR A 799 -89.11 25.47 -22.72
C THR A 799 -88.56 24.57 -21.68
N LEU A 800 -89.39 24.00 -20.78
CA LEU A 800 -88.99 22.94 -19.86
C LEU A 800 -88.48 21.65 -20.54
N ALA A 801 -89.19 21.22 -21.55
CA ALA A 801 -88.79 20.06 -22.36
C ALA A 801 -87.41 20.24 -22.99
N ILE A 802 -87.14 21.44 -23.57
CA ILE A 802 -85.84 21.76 -24.14
C ILE A 802 -84.77 21.76 -23.05
N ALA A 803 -84.98 22.35 -21.90
CA ALA A 803 -84.07 22.36 -20.81
C ALA A 803 -83.78 20.94 -20.24
N HIS A 804 -84.75 20.04 -20.21
CA HIS A 804 -84.61 18.65 -19.86
C HIS A 804 -83.76 17.86 -20.90
N ILE A 805 -83.94 18.17 -22.20
CA ILE A 805 -83.14 17.59 -23.28
C ILE A 805 -81.65 18.02 -23.15
N GLU A 806 -81.44 19.35 -23.00
CA GLU A 806 -80.12 19.91 -22.79
C GLU A 806 -79.38 19.34 -21.53
N ALA A 807 -80.22 19.07 -20.47
CA ALA A 807 -79.66 18.47 -19.20
C ALA A 807 -79.50 16.93 -19.29
N GLY A 808 -79.78 16.30 -20.44
CA GLY A 808 -79.70 14.85 -20.61
C GLY A 808 -80.73 14.05 -19.78
N LYS A 809 -81.81 14.66 -19.28
CA LYS A 809 -82.81 14.04 -18.40
C LYS A 809 -84.04 13.53 -19.17
N LEU A 810 -84.03 13.55 -20.52
CA LEU A 810 -85.15 13.07 -21.33
C LEU A 810 -85.14 11.53 -21.32
N THR A 811 -86.19 10.95 -20.68
CA THR A 811 -86.48 9.50 -20.78
C THR A 811 -87.44 9.23 -21.92
N LEU A 812 -86.97 8.54 -22.93
CA LEU A 812 -87.86 8.10 -24.05
C LEU A 812 -88.52 6.79 -23.63
N HIS A 813 -89.87 6.82 -23.50
CA HIS A 813 -90.71 5.64 -23.37
C HIS A 813 -91.26 5.20 -24.73
N ALA A 814 -90.63 4.23 -25.32
CA ALA A 814 -91.15 3.66 -26.57
C ALA A 814 -92.44 2.81 -26.28
N ARG A 815 -93.56 3.15 -26.90
CA ARG A 815 -94.77 2.31 -26.83
C ARG A 815 -95.02 1.76 -28.23
N PRO A 816 -95.46 0.48 -28.36
CA PRO A 816 -95.84 -0.03 -29.65
C PRO A 816 -97.13 0.67 -30.07
N MET A 817 -97.13 1.34 -31.19
CA MET A 817 -98.33 1.85 -31.84
C MET A 817 -98.91 0.75 -32.70
N ARG A 818 -100.21 0.46 -32.58
CA ARG A 818 -101.04 -0.41 -33.43
C ARG A 818 -101.40 0.34 -34.67
#